data_3a5404de81cc27899a3f64c0c41d8ce9
#
_entry.id   3a5404de81cc27899a3f64c0c41d8ce9
#
_cell.length_a   1.000
_cell.length_b   1.000
_cell.length_c   1.000
_cell.angle_alpha   90.00
_cell.angle_beta   90.00
_cell.angle_gamma   90.00
#
_symmetry.space_group_name_H-M   'P 1'
#
loop_
_entity.id
_entity.type
_entity.pdbx_description
1 polymer ?
#
loop_
_entity_poly.entity_id
_entity_poly.type
_entity_poly.pdbx_seq_one_letter_code
_entity_poly.pdbx_strand_id
1 'polypeptide(L)'
;MKAISYISLLPLVCGAFVLSQASAQGLGAARKGCFSAADVQRQAGSAQQPMMQMNQPQTGQMEHVPNIGKSHVDPNSGETPNPQVLGMEMPLLDPSGDTMSYNGAKFDVGNNAVVRARFEKYLLQNPDDSSEARRYRKKMRSIIKLTQKSARSRREVGSQTLVEIANGLYEMNEYIGDGGQSGALASAMASAIAAQYANRARNRKNEKMQEEIDKLVQKTNILTSRNTNRVQKGNNTVGAKNSGGGAPAVSNTFTIAHNTKKIGTLEAAGIKNAAENVAALELAKINFQSTIVSMLMQRRYNHAMIGAHTYRHIFSDGDTTLKLDSESQAAQMFEGGVGLPPTIGTMATMASNMRRDVDQNMEAVANMLAQNKLGEATNNLIQAVAVGEYMESVQTFPVEGRRRISEYWTLRKQALPALNARDYGRLEEIASKMKALDPDFDDSMLTSYCAGRKAQSDMHLRNAAKALKAGDDATFNAEIMEAGKIWPKNPNIAKGRAELEKIDNQDPVRDEFRTLIGRKEYRTIYNEQDKFEVVAIDPELKEQYKEAITLIGTIDGMLTQLDVAAQQDVVMGPCMAYEMLLERGEQDARYKEDPKYRDALNRYAQGAHEFTQALEKAKRSEASREYGSALSNYYRAQCLYPRSTMAGEGAKRVTEIILKAKF
;
A
#
# COMPACT_ATOMS: atom_id res chain seq x y z
N MET A 1 14.42 -29.06 -16.09
CA MET A 1 13.76 -27.95 -16.81
C MET A 1 12.27 -28.25 -16.89
N LYS A 2 11.48 -27.57 -16.15
CA LYS A 2 10.02 -27.51 -15.97
C LYS A 2 9.65 -27.72 -14.51
N ALA A 3 9.74 -26.69 -13.74
CA ALA A 3 9.12 -26.59 -12.41
C ALA A 3 9.13 -25.12 -11.93
N ILE A 4 8.35 -24.27 -12.56
CA ILE A 4 7.95 -22.97 -12.00
C ILE A 4 6.57 -22.68 -12.59
N SER A 5 5.50 -23.10 -11.94
CA SER A 5 4.13 -22.63 -12.25
C SER A 5 3.09 -23.17 -11.27
N TYR A 6 3.29 -23.06 -9.94
CA TYR A 6 2.21 -23.45 -9.01
C TYR A 6 2.23 -22.64 -7.69
N ILE A 7 2.36 -21.32 -7.73
CA ILE A 7 2.31 -20.51 -6.49
C ILE A 7 1.32 -19.33 -6.58
N SER A 8 0.32 -19.35 -7.42
CA SER A 8 -0.59 -18.19 -7.51
C SER A 8 -2.08 -18.46 -7.31
N LEU A 9 -2.48 -19.63 -6.83
CA LEU A 9 -3.92 -20.00 -6.79
C LEU A 9 -4.57 -20.07 -5.39
N LEU A 10 -3.83 -19.95 -4.29
CA LEU A 10 -4.42 -20.07 -2.95
C LEU A 10 -5.00 -18.80 -2.29
N PRO A 11 -4.60 -17.57 -2.59
CA PRO A 11 -5.21 -16.41 -1.94
C PRO A 11 -6.62 -16.06 -2.41
N LEU A 12 -7.03 -16.56 -3.58
CA LEU A 12 -8.34 -16.20 -4.16
C LEU A 12 -9.53 -16.94 -3.52
N VAL A 13 -9.30 -18.12 -2.95
CA VAL A 13 -10.40 -18.92 -2.38
C VAL A 13 -10.83 -18.44 -1.00
N CYS A 14 -9.88 -17.95 -0.18
CA CYS A 14 -10.24 -17.45 1.16
C CYS A 14 -10.94 -16.08 1.12
N GLY A 15 -10.57 -15.20 0.20
CA GLY A 15 -11.22 -13.87 0.07
C GLY A 15 -12.66 -13.95 -0.46
N ALA A 16 -12.94 -14.89 -1.35
CA ALA A 16 -14.29 -15.12 -1.89
C ALA A 16 -15.25 -15.75 -0.86
N PHE A 17 -14.74 -16.60 0.03
CA PHE A 17 -15.57 -17.27 1.03
C PHE A 17 -16.04 -16.33 2.15
N VAL A 18 -15.23 -15.36 2.55
CA VAL A 18 -15.62 -14.36 3.57
C VAL A 18 -16.62 -13.35 3.01
N LEU A 19 -16.49 -12.97 1.74
CA LEU A 19 -17.44 -12.07 1.07
C LEU A 19 -18.78 -12.75 0.77
N SER A 20 -18.79 -14.06 0.47
CA SER A 20 -20.04 -14.80 0.24
C SER A 20 -20.84 -15.05 1.53
N GLN A 21 -20.18 -15.22 2.67
CA GLN A 21 -20.90 -15.38 3.96
C GLN A 21 -21.51 -14.05 4.45
N ALA A 22 -20.85 -12.91 4.25
CA ALA A 22 -21.40 -11.61 4.59
C ALA A 22 -22.62 -11.24 3.73
N SER A 23 -22.60 -11.57 2.43
CA SER A 23 -23.74 -11.33 1.54
C SER A 23 -24.88 -12.34 1.74
N ALA A 24 -24.58 -13.58 2.13
CA ALA A 24 -25.60 -14.59 2.42
C ALA A 24 -26.36 -14.30 3.73
N GLN A 25 -25.70 -13.74 4.75
CA GLN A 25 -26.38 -13.32 5.97
C GLN A 25 -27.29 -12.10 5.76
N GLY A 26 -26.90 -11.17 4.89
CA GLY A 26 -27.74 -10.01 4.53
C GLY A 26 -29.01 -10.40 3.77
N LEU A 27 -28.95 -11.40 2.91
CA LEU A 27 -30.09 -11.91 2.13
C LEU A 27 -31.05 -12.78 2.96
N GLY A 28 -30.53 -13.48 3.94
CA GLY A 28 -31.34 -14.27 4.87
C GLY A 28 -32.19 -13.43 5.82
N ALA A 29 -31.73 -12.26 6.20
CA ALA A 29 -32.43 -11.30 7.06
C ALA A 29 -33.56 -10.57 6.34
N ALA A 30 -33.47 -10.34 5.05
CA ALA A 30 -34.51 -9.70 4.24
C ALA A 30 -35.76 -10.55 4.04
N ARG A 31 -35.74 -11.87 4.36
CA ARG A 31 -36.87 -12.79 4.26
C ARG A 31 -37.70 -12.93 5.53
N LYS A 32 -37.23 -12.41 6.68
CA LYS A 32 -37.99 -12.40 7.92
C LYS A 32 -38.30 -10.93 8.27
N GLY A 33 -39.41 -10.43 7.75
CA GLY A 33 -39.85 -9.07 7.94
C GLY A 33 -40.26 -8.82 9.37
N CYS A 34 -39.39 -8.28 10.19
CA CYS A 34 -39.58 -7.52 11.42
C CYS A 34 -38.25 -7.07 11.97
N PHE A 35 -37.76 -5.91 11.53
CA PHE A 35 -36.66 -5.23 12.21
C PHE A 35 -37.23 -4.06 13.03
N SER A 36 -36.89 -4.00 14.30
CA SER A 36 -37.19 -2.86 15.16
C SER A 36 -36.24 -1.69 14.88
N ALA A 37 -36.62 -0.47 15.20
CA ALA A 37 -35.76 0.72 15.05
C ALA A 37 -34.43 0.57 15.79
N ALA A 38 -34.37 -0.25 16.86
CA ALA A 38 -33.13 -0.57 17.58
C ALA A 38 -32.18 -1.48 16.78
N ASP A 39 -32.70 -2.35 15.90
CA ASP A 39 -31.89 -3.22 15.07
C ASP A 39 -31.27 -2.45 13.89
N VAL A 40 -31.94 -1.43 13.39
CA VAL A 40 -31.39 -0.52 12.36
C VAL A 40 -30.25 0.34 12.93
N GLN A 41 -30.41 0.82 14.19
CA GLN A 41 -29.32 1.55 14.85
C GLN A 41 -28.11 0.66 15.18
N ARG A 42 -28.30 -0.58 15.55
CA ARG A 42 -27.20 -1.54 15.78
C ARG A 42 -26.51 -1.92 14.47
N GLN A 43 -27.25 -2.07 13.37
CA GLN A 43 -26.64 -2.32 12.06
C GLN A 43 -25.90 -1.09 11.51
N ALA A 44 -26.38 0.12 11.76
CA ALA A 44 -25.67 1.35 11.40
C ALA A 44 -24.39 1.51 12.23
N GLY A 45 -24.43 1.18 13.52
CA GLY A 45 -23.24 1.21 14.40
C GLY A 45 -22.22 0.11 14.09
N SER A 46 -22.67 -1.09 13.68
CA SER A 46 -21.76 -2.18 13.29
C SER A 46 -21.20 -2.04 11.87
N ALA A 47 -21.86 -1.28 11.00
CA ALA A 47 -21.35 -0.97 9.67
C ALA A 47 -20.23 0.10 9.69
N GLN A 48 -20.12 0.90 10.77
CA GLN A 48 -19.02 1.85 10.92
C GLN A 48 -17.71 1.19 11.37
N GLN A 49 -17.76 0.11 12.14
CA GLN A 49 -16.55 -0.61 12.58
C GLN A 49 -15.78 -1.34 11.46
N PRO A 50 -16.41 -1.99 10.47
CA PRO A 50 -15.67 -2.60 9.36
C PRO A 50 -15.00 -1.58 8.43
N MET A 51 -15.51 -0.34 8.34
CA MET A 51 -14.91 0.67 7.47
C MET A 51 -13.59 1.22 8.02
N MET A 52 -13.39 1.25 9.33
CA MET A 52 -12.10 1.62 9.92
C MET A 52 -11.00 0.58 9.68
N GLN A 53 -11.35 -0.70 9.53
CA GLN A 53 -10.39 -1.77 9.31
C GLN A 53 -10.11 -2.08 7.83
N MET A 54 -11.02 -1.73 6.91
CA MET A 54 -10.79 -1.91 5.46
C MET A 54 -9.95 -0.80 4.83
N ASN A 55 -9.68 0.28 5.53
CA ASN A 55 -8.99 1.45 4.99
C ASN A 55 -7.50 1.51 5.29
N GLN A 56 -6.87 0.41 5.66
CA GLN A 56 -5.43 0.35 5.50
C GLN A 56 -5.13 -0.10 4.07
N PRO A 57 -4.89 0.83 3.16
CA PRO A 57 -4.41 0.44 1.85
C PRO A 57 -3.03 -0.20 2.07
N GLN A 58 -2.73 -1.21 1.29
CA GLN A 58 -1.36 -1.68 1.09
C GLN A 58 -0.52 -0.56 0.42
N THR A 59 -0.67 0.63 0.90
CA THR A 59 0.00 1.83 0.42
C THR A 59 1.16 2.18 1.32
N GLY A 60 1.92 1.18 1.78
CA GLY A 60 3.17 1.40 2.46
C GLY A 60 4.16 2.35 1.77
N GLN A 61 3.67 3.23 0.93
CA GLN A 61 4.46 4.10 0.08
C GLN A 61 4.12 5.58 0.24
N MET A 62 2.89 5.90 0.65
CA MET A 62 2.56 7.26 1.06
C MET A 62 2.79 7.47 2.56
N GLU A 63 2.90 6.41 3.35
CA GLU A 63 3.15 6.49 4.79
C GLU A 63 4.52 7.07 5.13
N HIS A 64 5.47 7.02 4.19
CA HIS A 64 6.80 7.59 4.36
C HIS A 64 6.93 9.03 3.82
N VAL A 65 5.83 9.64 3.40
CA VAL A 65 5.82 11.05 3.03
C VAL A 65 5.48 11.83 4.29
N PRO A 66 6.48 12.40 5.00
CA PRO A 66 6.21 13.17 6.19
C PRO A 66 5.47 14.45 5.78
N ASN A 67 4.43 14.77 6.51
CA ASN A 67 3.65 16.02 6.43
C ASN A 67 3.35 16.51 5.00
N ILE A 68 2.31 15.96 4.43
CA ILE A 68 1.64 16.57 3.28
C ILE A 68 1.11 17.92 3.74
N GLY A 69 1.83 19.02 3.51
CA GLY A 69 1.16 20.24 3.81
C GLY A 69 1.90 21.54 3.92
N LYS A 70 3.20 21.56 3.99
CA LYS A 70 3.92 22.85 3.88
C LYS A 70 5.28 22.58 3.23
N SER A 71 5.46 23.11 2.04
CA SER A 71 6.79 23.30 1.47
C SER A 71 7.59 24.18 2.45
N HIS A 72 8.47 23.58 3.22
CA HIS A 72 9.47 24.27 4.00
C HIS A 72 10.75 24.43 3.18
N VAL A 73 10.62 25.04 2.03
CA VAL A 73 11.80 25.56 1.34
C VAL A 73 12.20 26.82 2.09
N ASP A 74 13.35 26.80 2.74
CA ASP A 74 13.96 28.00 3.29
C ASP A 74 14.18 28.97 2.13
N PRO A 75 13.54 30.15 2.11
CA PRO A 75 13.68 31.11 1.02
C PRO A 75 15.13 31.58 0.80
N ASN A 76 16.04 31.31 1.75
CA ASN A 76 17.47 31.64 1.65
C ASN A 76 18.33 30.44 1.17
N SER A 77 17.77 29.26 0.97
CA SER A 77 18.55 28.07 0.57
C SER A 77 18.98 28.06 -0.89
N GLY A 78 18.43 28.94 -1.71
CA GLY A 78 18.65 28.93 -3.17
C GLY A 78 18.09 27.70 -3.89
N GLU A 79 17.39 26.81 -3.18
CA GLU A 79 16.74 25.64 -3.77
C GLU A 79 15.49 26.04 -4.54
N THR A 80 15.37 25.57 -5.77
CA THR A 80 14.13 25.74 -6.53
C THR A 80 13.04 24.86 -5.91
N PRO A 81 11.85 25.42 -5.62
CA PRO A 81 10.76 24.60 -5.09
C PRO A 81 10.37 23.52 -6.10
N ASN A 82 10.02 22.35 -5.60
CA ASN A 82 9.52 21.29 -6.45
C ASN A 82 8.24 21.72 -7.18
N PRO A 83 8.02 21.24 -8.41
CA PRO A 83 6.78 21.54 -9.13
C PRO A 83 5.57 21.08 -8.33
N GLN A 84 4.56 21.92 -8.28
CA GLN A 84 3.32 21.66 -7.55
C GLN A 84 2.21 21.28 -8.52
N VAL A 85 1.47 20.24 -8.20
CA VAL A 85 0.28 19.82 -8.91
C VAL A 85 -0.89 19.89 -7.93
N LEU A 86 -1.84 20.77 -8.20
CA LEU A 86 -3.00 21.04 -7.32
C LEU A 86 -2.59 21.38 -5.88
N GLY A 87 -1.49 22.09 -5.69
CA GLY A 87 -0.99 22.44 -4.37
C GLY A 87 -0.22 21.33 -3.65
N MET A 88 -0.12 20.15 -4.27
CA MET A 88 0.77 19.08 -3.80
C MET A 88 2.11 19.14 -4.51
N GLU A 89 3.17 19.08 -3.72
CA GLU A 89 4.53 19.03 -4.21
C GLU A 89 4.77 17.66 -4.89
N MET A 90 5.29 17.67 -6.11
CA MET A 90 5.65 16.43 -6.80
C MET A 90 6.96 15.88 -6.25
N PRO A 91 7.08 14.55 -6.05
CA PRO A 91 8.34 13.97 -5.63
C PRO A 91 9.39 14.13 -6.73
N LEU A 92 10.47 14.84 -6.40
CA LEU A 92 11.61 15.02 -7.29
C LEU A 92 12.82 14.27 -6.76
N LEU A 93 13.51 13.56 -7.65
CA LEU A 93 14.82 13.01 -7.36
C LEU A 93 15.88 14.10 -7.56
N ASP A 94 16.79 14.19 -6.58
CA ASP A 94 18.01 14.97 -6.71
C ASP A 94 18.77 14.52 -7.97
N PRO A 95 19.47 15.41 -8.69
CA PRO A 95 20.33 15.05 -9.82
C PRO A 95 21.37 13.96 -9.51
N SER A 96 21.85 13.88 -8.25
CA SER A 96 22.66 12.74 -7.78
C SER A 96 21.87 11.44 -7.76
N GLY A 97 20.52 11.54 -7.69
CA GLY A 97 19.56 10.45 -7.62
C GLY A 97 19.58 9.71 -6.29
N ASP A 98 20.26 10.22 -5.28
CA ASP A 98 20.37 9.58 -3.96
C ASP A 98 19.27 10.04 -3.01
N THR A 99 18.75 11.23 -3.24
CA THR A 99 17.66 11.80 -2.44
C THR A 99 16.45 12.11 -3.31
N MET A 100 15.29 11.96 -2.73
CA MET A 100 14.02 12.38 -3.30
C MET A 100 13.39 13.43 -2.38
N SER A 101 12.99 14.55 -2.92
CA SER A 101 12.24 15.54 -2.15
C SER A 101 10.76 15.44 -2.48
N TYR A 102 9.93 15.50 -1.44
CA TYR A 102 8.49 15.49 -1.56
C TYR A 102 7.86 16.18 -0.35
N ASN A 103 6.97 17.13 -0.59
CA ASN A 103 6.33 17.96 0.46
C ASN A 103 7.31 18.59 1.44
N GLY A 104 8.42 19.11 0.94
CA GLY A 104 9.44 19.77 1.76
C GLY A 104 10.32 18.84 2.60
N ALA A 105 10.13 17.53 2.52
CA ALA A 105 10.98 16.54 3.16
C ALA A 105 11.90 15.88 2.15
N LYS A 106 13.19 15.76 2.51
CA LYS A 106 14.17 15.01 1.72
C LYS A 106 14.24 13.56 2.22
N PHE A 107 14.09 12.62 1.31
CA PHE A 107 14.27 11.19 1.56
C PHE A 107 15.53 10.73 0.87
N ASP A 108 16.36 10.03 1.58
CA ASP A 108 17.42 9.27 0.96
C ASP A 108 16.80 8.06 0.25
N VAL A 109 16.80 8.07 -1.08
CA VAL A 109 16.27 6.97 -1.90
C VAL A 109 17.10 5.70 -1.68
N GLY A 110 18.39 5.85 -1.39
CA GLY A 110 19.26 4.75 -1.01
C GLY A 110 18.78 4.06 0.27
N ASN A 111 18.21 4.81 1.21
CA ASN A 111 17.67 4.31 2.48
C ASN A 111 16.16 4.08 2.45
N ASN A 112 15.44 4.56 1.43
CA ASN A 112 14.02 4.26 1.26
C ASN A 112 13.86 2.85 0.67
N ALA A 113 13.98 1.85 1.51
CA ALA A 113 13.96 0.43 1.14
C ALA A 113 12.71 0.03 0.34
N VAL A 114 11.57 0.67 0.59
CA VAL A 114 10.30 0.34 -0.07
C VAL A 114 10.27 0.83 -1.50
N VAL A 115 10.60 2.11 -1.73
CA VAL A 115 10.64 2.67 -3.10
C VAL A 115 11.70 1.93 -3.92
N ARG A 116 12.85 1.70 -3.32
CA ARG A 116 13.95 0.96 -3.92
C ARG A 116 13.56 -0.48 -4.29
N ALA A 117 13.01 -1.24 -3.37
CA ALA A 117 12.60 -2.62 -3.61
C ALA A 117 11.54 -2.73 -4.72
N ARG A 118 10.57 -1.80 -4.74
CA ARG A 118 9.57 -1.74 -5.81
C ARG A 118 10.17 -1.40 -7.16
N PHE A 119 11.08 -0.44 -7.21
CA PHE A 119 11.75 -0.07 -8.44
C PHE A 119 12.62 -1.21 -8.97
N GLU A 120 13.38 -1.86 -8.10
CA GLU A 120 14.18 -3.03 -8.46
C GLU A 120 13.30 -4.19 -8.97
N LYS A 121 12.18 -4.44 -8.29
CA LYS A 121 11.19 -5.42 -8.75
C LYS A 121 10.65 -5.05 -10.14
N TYR A 122 10.32 -3.78 -10.36
CA TYR A 122 9.85 -3.29 -11.65
C TYR A 122 10.88 -3.49 -12.76
N LEU A 123 12.16 -3.19 -12.50
CA LEU A 123 13.23 -3.38 -13.48
C LEU A 123 13.43 -4.85 -13.90
N LEU A 124 13.15 -5.80 -12.98
CA LEU A 124 13.26 -7.23 -13.22
C LEU A 124 12.02 -7.84 -13.88
N GLN A 125 10.89 -7.14 -13.84
CA GLN A 125 9.66 -7.63 -14.47
C GLN A 125 9.74 -7.49 -16.00
N ASN A 126 9.31 -8.52 -16.70
CA ASN A 126 9.06 -8.38 -18.13
C ASN A 126 7.85 -7.46 -18.35
N PRO A 127 7.86 -6.57 -19.35
CA PRO A 127 6.68 -5.83 -19.75
C PRO A 127 5.56 -6.83 -20.05
N ASP A 128 4.41 -6.59 -19.45
CA ASP A 128 3.24 -7.41 -19.76
C ASP A 128 2.62 -6.95 -21.07
N ASP A 129 2.99 -7.60 -22.16
CA ASP A 129 2.40 -7.43 -23.48
C ASP A 129 1.66 -8.69 -23.96
N SER A 130 1.19 -9.50 -23.02
CA SER A 130 0.33 -10.67 -23.30
C SER A 130 -0.94 -10.26 -24.04
N SER A 131 -1.56 -11.20 -24.74
CA SER A 131 -2.86 -10.98 -25.40
C SER A 131 -3.92 -10.56 -24.39
N GLU A 132 -3.82 -11.07 -23.17
CA GLU A 132 -4.72 -10.78 -22.06
C GLU A 132 -4.55 -9.35 -21.55
N ALA A 133 -3.33 -8.91 -21.30
CA ALA A 133 -3.03 -7.53 -20.89
C ALA A 133 -3.43 -6.51 -21.96
N ARG A 134 -3.27 -6.85 -23.25
CA ARG A 134 -3.75 -6.00 -24.36
C ARG A 134 -5.28 -5.89 -24.36
N ARG A 135 -6.01 -6.98 -24.11
CA ARG A 135 -7.47 -6.97 -23.96
C ARG A 135 -7.91 -6.12 -22.78
N TYR A 136 -7.25 -6.28 -21.63
CA TYR A 136 -7.49 -5.47 -20.43
C TYR A 136 -7.35 -3.98 -20.73
N ARG A 137 -6.20 -3.56 -21.29
CA ARG A 137 -5.94 -2.17 -21.64
C ARG A 137 -6.96 -1.61 -22.65
N LYS A 138 -7.32 -2.40 -23.68
CA LYS A 138 -8.33 -2.01 -24.65
C LYS A 138 -9.70 -1.81 -23.99
N LYS A 139 -10.08 -2.70 -23.08
CA LYS A 139 -11.36 -2.60 -22.34
C LYS A 139 -11.35 -1.38 -21.41
N MET A 140 -10.26 -1.14 -20.66
CA MET A 140 -10.09 0.04 -19.80
C MET A 140 -10.25 1.34 -20.61
N ARG A 141 -9.58 1.47 -21.76
CA ARG A 141 -9.71 2.63 -22.63
C ARG A 141 -11.15 2.81 -23.14
N SER A 142 -11.84 1.71 -23.45
CA SER A 142 -13.25 1.75 -23.88
C SER A 142 -14.15 2.30 -22.77
N ILE A 143 -13.98 1.83 -21.55
CA ILE A 143 -14.73 2.28 -20.37
C ILE A 143 -14.46 3.77 -20.10
N ILE A 144 -13.20 4.20 -20.13
CA ILE A 144 -12.82 5.61 -19.96
C ILE A 144 -13.50 6.49 -21.05
N LYS A 145 -13.51 6.03 -22.31
CA LYS A 145 -14.20 6.74 -23.39
C LYS A 145 -15.71 6.87 -23.18
N LEU A 146 -16.34 5.82 -22.63
CA LEU A 146 -17.77 5.89 -22.29
C LEU A 146 -18.03 6.94 -21.20
N THR A 147 -17.20 7.00 -20.16
CA THR A 147 -17.33 8.02 -19.10
C THR A 147 -17.07 9.44 -19.63
N GLN A 148 -16.11 9.63 -20.53
CA GLN A 148 -15.77 10.94 -21.11
C GLN A 148 -16.83 11.43 -22.11
N LYS A 149 -17.41 10.55 -22.90
CA LYS A 149 -18.52 10.93 -23.82
C LYS A 149 -19.72 11.47 -23.06
N SER A 150 -20.00 10.85 -21.91
CA SER A 150 -21.11 11.30 -21.08
C SER A 150 -20.84 12.65 -20.40
N ALA A 151 -19.58 12.94 -20.04
CA ALA A 151 -19.21 14.24 -19.48
C ALA A 151 -19.31 15.41 -20.48
N ARG A 152 -19.15 15.14 -21.78
CA ARG A 152 -19.28 16.17 -22.86
C ARG A 152 -20.71 16.42 -23.28
N SER A 153 -21.58 15.42 -23.24
CA SER A 153 -23.00 15.63 -23.48
C SER A 153 -23.62 16.04 -22.14
N ARG A 154 -24.16 17.24 -22.01
CA ARG A 154 -24.94 17.70 -20.84
C ARG A 154 -26.19 16.84 -20.57
N ARG A 155 -26.32 15.70 -21.21
CA ARG A 155 -27.37 14.70 -20.96
C ARG A 155 -26.92 13.75 -19.88
N GLU A 156 -27.78 13.46 -18.93
CA GLU A 156 -27.57 12.39 -17.94
C GLU A 156 -27.15 11.10 -18.64
N VAL A 157 -26.12 10.45 -18.14
CA VAL A 157 -25.76 9.10 -18.58
C VAL A 157 -26.93 8.20 -18.26
N GLY A 158 -27.52 7.62 -19.26
CA GLY A 158 -28.64 6.70 -19.07
C GLY A 158 -28.20 5.53 -18.18
N SER A 159 -29.12 5.04 -17.37
CA SER A 159 -28.89 3.89 -16.49
C SER A 159 -28.27 2.69 -17.21
N GLN A 160 -28.59 2.51 -18.49
CA GLN A 160 -28.02 1.47 -19.35
C GLN A 160 -26.50 1.63 -19.52
N THR A 161 -26.00 2.83 -19.78
CA THR A 161 -24.55 3.09 -19.92
C THR A 161 -23.80 2.86 -18.59
N LEU A 162 -24.41 3.22 -17.45
CA LEU A 162 -23.81 2.96 -16.13
C LEU A 162 -23.70 1.46 -15.87
N VAL A 163 -24.71 0.68 -16.24
CA VAL A 163 -24.68 -0.79 -16.14
C VAL A 163 -23.64 -1.39 -17.09
N GLU A 164 -23.51 -0.87 -18.32
CA GLU A 164 -22.48 -1.29 -19.28
C GLU A 164 -21.07 -1.04 -18.74
N ILE A 165 -20.83 0.11 -18.07
CA ILE A 165 -19.57 0.42 -17.43
C ILE A 165 -19.29 -0.56 -16.28
N ALA A 166 -20.28 -0.80 -15.41
CA ALA A 166 -20.13 -1.74 -14.30
C ALA A 166 -19.86 -3.17 -14.78
N ASN A 167 -20.58 -3.65 -15.79
CA ASN A 167 -20.34 -4.97 -16.39
C ASN A 167 -18.95 -5.04 -17.03
N GLY A 168 -18.55 -3.99 -17.74
CA GLY A 168 -17.21 -3.92 -18.33
C GLY A 168 -16.10 -3.99 -17.30
N LEU A 169 -16.24 -3.32 -16.14
CA LEU A 169 -15.33 -3.42 -15.02
C LEU A 169 -15.35 -4.82 -14.39
N TYR A 170 -16.52 -5.43 -14.28
CA TYR A 170 -16.66 -6.77 -13.73
C TYR A 170 -15.95 -7.83 -14.59
N GLU A 171 -16.08 -7.73 -15.91
CA GLU A 171 -15.33 -8.58 -16.85
C GLU A 171 -13.82 -8.39 -16.72
N MET A 172 -13.34 -7.17 -16.41
CA MET A 172 -11.92 -6.89 -16.24
C MET A 172 -11.33 -7.51 -14.97
N ASN A 173 -12.16 -7.79 -13.97
CA ASN A 173 -11.73 -8.44 -12.74
C ASN A 173 -11.14 -9.85 -12.95
N GLU A 174 -11.49 -10.50 -14.05
CA GLU A 174 -10.98 -11.83 -14.40
C GLU A 174 -9.58 -11.81 -15.01
N TYR A 175 -9.09 -10.62 -15.42
CA TYR A 175 -7.77 -10.49 -16.03
C TYR A 175 -6.65 -10.50 -15.00
N ILE A 176 -5.54 -11.14 -15.35
CA ILE A 176 -4.33 -11.18 -14.53
C ILE A 176 -3.81 -9.76 -14.31
N GLY A 177 -3.48 -9.42 -13.07
CA GLY A 177 -2.91 -8.12 -12.68
C GLY A 177 -3.93 -7.05 -12.28
N ASP A 178 -5.22 -7.30 -12.40
CA ASP A 178 -6.25 -6.39 -11.87
C ASP A 178 -6.30 -6.41 -10.35
N GLY A 179 -6.01 -7.55 -9.71
CA GLY A 179 -6.04 -7.68 -8.25
C GLY A 179 -7.42 -7.47 -7.64
N GLY A 180 -8.49 -7.67 -8.43
CA GLY A 180 -9.87 -7.48 -7.96
C GLY A 180 -10.35 -6.02 -7.90
N GLN A 181 -9.54 -5.07 -8.35
CA GLN A 181 -9.85 -3.64 -8.23
C GLN A 181 -11.01 -3.22 -9.13
N SER A 182 -11.05 -3.72 -10.35
CA SER A 182 -12.18 -3.46 -11.26
C SER A 182 -13.47 -4.06 -10.73
N GLY A 183 -13.42 -5.26 -10.16
CA GLY A 183 -14.56 -5.90 -9.51
C GLY A 183 -15.06 -5.15 -8.29
N ALA A 184 -14.16 -4.64 -7.45
CA ALA A 184 -14.52 -3.81 -6.29
C ALA A 184 -15.24 -2.54 -6.72
N LEU A 185 -14.72 -1.84 -7.74
CA LEU A 185 -15.35 -0.65 -8.27
C LEU A 185 -16.71 -0.97 -8.92
N ALA A 186 -16.80 -2.06 -9.70
CA ALA A 186 -18.05 -2.52 -10.31
C ALA A 186 -19.12 -2.84 -9.26
N SER A 187 -18.75 -3.53 -8.19
CA SER A 187 -19.64 -3.87 -7.08
C SER A 187 -20.16 -2.62 -6.36
N ALA A 188 -19.28 -1.67 -6.07
CA ALA A 188 -19.66 -0.40 -5.46
C ALA A 188 -20.61 0.41 -6.36
N MET A 189 -20.34 0.46 -7.68
CA MET A 189 -21.22 1.08 -8.65
C MET A 189 -22.59 0.39 -8.71
N ALA A 190 -22.61 -0.94 -8.80
CA ALA A 190 -23.86 -1.69 -8.85
C ALA A 190 -24.72 -1.46 -7.59
N SER A 191 -24.08 -1.45 -6.42
CA SER A 191 -24.75 -1.15 -5.13
C SER A 191 -25.33 0.27 -5.12
N ALA A 192 -24.59 1.25 -5.63
CA ALA A 192 -25.02 2.64 -5.73
C ALA A 192 -26.21 2.79 -6.71
N ILE A 193 -26.16 2.14 -7.86
CA ILE A 193 -27.26 2.11 -8.84
C ILE A 193 -28.50 1.47 -8.21
N ALA A 194 -28.34 0.31 -7.55
CA ALA A 194 -29.45 -0.38 -6.88
C ALA A 194 -30.09 0.49 -5.79
N ALA A 195 -29.29 1.20 -4.98
CA ALA A 195 -29.79 2.13 -3.98
C ALA A 195 -30.61 3.27 -4.60
N GLN A 196 -30.18 3.83 -5.73
CA GLN A 196 -30.94 4.85 -6.45
C GLN A 196 -32.26 4.32 -7.02
N TYR A 197 -32.27 3.11 -7.57
CA TYR A 197 -33.52 2.48 -8.02
C TYR A 197 -34.48 2.24 -6.86
N ALA A 198 -34.00 1.72 -5.74
CA ALA A 198 -34.81 1.52 -4.55
C ALA A 198 -35.35 2.85 -4.02
N ASN A 199 -34.53 3.92 -4.03
CA ASN A 199 -34.96 5.27 -3.65
C ASN A 199 -36.11 5.75 -4.53
N ARG A 200 -35.97 5.69 -5.84
CA ARG A 200 -37.03 6.10 -6.78
C ARG A 200 -38.32 5.30 -6.61
N ALA A 201 -38.19 3.98 -6.38
CA ALA A 201 -39.35 3.11 -6.16
C ALA A 201 -40.09 3.47 -4.85
N ARG A 202 -39.35 3.75 -3.76
CA ARG A 202 -39.92 4.17 -2.49
C ARG A 202 -40.55 5.56 -2.56
N ASN A 203 -39.94 6.51 -3.26
CA ASN A 203 -40.51 7.84 -3.46
C ASN A 203 -41.84 7.76 -4.23
N ARG A 204 -41.93 6.98 -5.32
CA ARG A 204 -43.21 6.75 -6.01
C ARG A 204 -44.24 6.09 -5.12
N LYS A 205 -43.84 5.22 -4.21
CA LYS A 205 -44.76 4.62 -3.21
C LYS A 205 -45.25 5.67 -2.23
N ASN A 206 -44.37 6.56 -1.76
CA ASN A 206 -44.74 7.65 -0.87
C ASN A 206 -45.67 8.66 -1.56
N GLU A 207 -45.41 9.00 -2.82
CA GLU A 207 -46.28 9.84 -3.63
C GLU A 207 -47.72 9.25 -3.72
N LYS A 208 -47.82 7.94 -4.01
CA LYS A 208 -49.12 7.25 -4.03
C LYS A 208 -49.80 7.21 -2.67
N MET A 209 -49.03 7.04 -1.60
CA MET A 209 -49.59 7.10 -0.23
C MET A 209 -50.09 8.51 0.07
N GLN A 210 -49.39 9.56 -0.34
CA GLN A 210 -49.81 10.94 -0.17
C GLN A 210 -51.08 11.23 -0.94
N GLU A 211 -51.21 10.78 -2.20
CA GLU A 211 -52.45 10.88 -2.96
C GLU A 211 -53.64 10.19 -2.29
N GLU A 212 -53.37 9.03 -1.65
CA GLU A 212 -54.44 8.32 -0.91
C GLU A 212 -54.80 9.07 0.36
N ILE A 213 -53.85 9.64 1.07
CA ILE A 213 -54.09 10.51 2.23
C ILE A 213 -54.94 11.70 1.81
N ASP A 214 -54.60 12.41 0.77
CA ASP A 214 -55.31 13.57 0.27
C ASP A 214 -56.77 13.23 -0.07
N LYS A 215 -57.00 12.09 -0.72
CA LYS A 215 -58.36 11.57 -1.03
C LYS A 215 -59.15 11.25 0.24
N LEU A 216 -58.48 10.65 1.23
CA LEU A 216 -59.11 10.33 2.51
C LEU A 216 -59.45 11.61 3.32
N VAL A 217 -58.56 12.60 3.34
CA VAL A 217 -58.76 13.90 3.97
C VAL A 217 -59.96 14.62 3.33
N GLN A 218 -60.01 14.68 2.00
CA GLN A 218 -61.16 15.26 1.29
C GLN A 218 -62.51 14.58 1.65
N LYS A 219 -62.49 13.22 1.61
CA LYS A 219 -63.70 12.46 2.00
C LYS A 219 -64.12 12.73 3.44
N THR A 220 -63.14 12.78 4.37
CA THR A 220 -63.38 13.05 5.77
C THR A 220 -63.92 14.46 5.99
N ASN A 221 -63.37 15.46 5.32
CA ASN A 221 -63.87 16.85 5.36
C ASN A 221 -65.33 16.97 4.84
N ILE A 222 -65.64 16.28 3.74
CA ILE A 222 -67.02 16.23 3.22
C ILE A 222 -67.97 15.58 4.24
N LEU A 223 -67.59 14.47 4.87
CA LEU A 223 -68.40 13.80 5.85
C LEU A 223 -68.57 14.63 7.12
N THR A 224 -67.53 15.32 7.57
CA THR A 224 -67.57 16.24 8.70
C THR A 224 -68.46 17.41 8.43
N SER A 225 -68.37 18.05 7.25
CA SER A 225 -69.25 19.16 6.84
C SER A 225 -70.69 18.72 6.75
N ARG A 226 -70.95 17.49 6.26
CA ARG A 226 -72.31 16.93 6.24
C ARG A 226 -72.83 16.68 7.65
N ASN A 227 -72.01 16.23 8.60
CA ASN A 227 -72.39 16.03 9.99
C ASN A 227 -72.68 17.38 10.71
N THR A 228 -71.80 18.41 10.50
CA THR A 228 -72.02 19.75 11.09
C THR A 228 -73.25 20.42 10.53
N ASN A 229 -73.51 20.36 9.22
CA ASN A 229 -74.71 20.90 8.60
C ASN A 229 -76.00 20.20 9.09
N ARG A 230 -75.94 18.89 9.45
CA ARG A 230 -77.09 18.16 10.02
C ARG A 230 -77.33 18.55 11.49
N VAL A 231 -76.28 18.75 12.29
CA VAL A 231 -76.36 19.22 13.65
C VAL A 231 -76.96 20.64 13.71
N GLN A 232 -76.50 21.53 12.82
CA GLN A 232 -77.07 22.89 12.73
C GLN A 232 -78.50 22.91 12.24
N LYS A 233 -78.91 22.05 11.29
CA LYS A 233 -80.31 21.92 10.86
C LYS A 233 -81.19 21.28 12.00
N GLY A 234 -80.59 20.35 12.77
CA GLY A 234 -81.31 19.77 13.94
C GLY A 234 -81.53 20.75 15.07
N ASN A 235 -80.64 21.71 15.30
CA ASN A 235 -80.81 22.75 16.31
C ASN A 235 -81.81 23.87 15.95
N ASN A 236 -82.07 24.06 14.62
CA ASN A 236 -83.00 25.09 14.15
C ASN A 236 -84.45 24.60 13.98
N THR A 237 -84.72 23.32 14.29
CA THR A 237 -86.08 22.77 14.27
C THR A 237 -86.47 22.29 15.66
N VAL A 238 -86.61 23.23 16.59
CA VAL A 238 -87.33 22.99 17.84
C VAL A 238 -88.82 23.05 17.49
N GLY A 239 -89.42 21.92 17.13
CA GLY A 239 -90.84 21.85 16.89
C GLY A 239 -91.32 20.84 15.85
N ALA A 240 -90.85 19.62 15.80
CA ALA A 240 -91.52 18.56 15.02
C ALA A 240 -91.26 17.18 15.66
N LYS A 241 -92.39 16.57 16.05
CA LYS A 241 -92.51 15.23 16.68
C LYS A 241 -91.98 14.11 15.75
N ASN A 242 -91.26 13.15 16.37
CA ASN A 242 -91.16 11.73 16.03
C ASN A 242 -91.24 11.33 14.56
N SER A 243 -90.09 10.95 14.04
CA SER A 243 -89.97 9.75 13.18
C SER A 243 -88.53 9.25 13.18
N GLY A 244 -88.35 7.99 13.48
CA GLY A 244 -87.07 7.27 13.68
C GLY A 244 -86.15 7.38 12.49
N GLY A 245 -84.95 7.80 12.75
CA GLY A 245 -83.87 7.93 11.78
C GLY A 245 -82.53 8.11 12.44
N GLY A 246 -82.25 7.38 13.50
CA GLY A 246 -80.94 7.48 14.23
C GLY A 246 -79.77 6.75 13.64
N ALA A 247 -79.92 6.06 12.51
CA ALA A 247 -78.85 5.21 11.99
C ALA A 247 -77.78 5.89 11.11
N PRO A 248 -78.01 6.98 10.30
CA PRO A 248 -76.97 7.48 9.37
C PRO A 248 -75.87 8.33 10.00
N ALA A 249 -76.07 8.92 11.19
CA ALA A 249 -75.09 9.77 11.87
C ALA A 249 -73.92 8.93 12.45
N VAL A 250 -74.32 7.78 13.02
CA VAL A 250 -73.30 6.83 13.61
C VAL A 250 -72.41 6.26 12.53
N SER A 251 -72.96 5.93 11.35
CA SER A 251 -72.17 5.40 10.22
C SER A 251 -71.13 6.40 9.71
N ASN A 252 -71.46 7.70 9.62
CA ASN A 252 -70.49 8.71 9.21
C ASN A 252 -69.35 8.91 10.23
N THR A 253 -69.65 8.86 11.52
CA THR A 253 -68.71 8.99 12.61
C THR A 253 -67.68 7.81 12.59
N PHE A 254 -68.18 6.58 12.39
CA PHE A 254 -67.31 5.42 12.24
C PHE A 254 -66.40 5.54 10.98
N THR A 255 -66.93 6.02 9.87
CA THR A 255 -66.19 6.22 8.64
C THR A 255 -65.11 7.31 8.80
N ILE A 256 -65.42 8.39 9.50
CA ILE A 256 -64.45 9.45 9.84
C ILE A 256 -63.33 8.88 10.71
N ALA A 257 -63.67 8.17 11.78
CA ALA A 257 -62.68 7.54 12.67
C ALA A 257 -61.81 6.52 11.95
N HIS A 258 -62.40 5.71 11.08
CA HIS A 258 -61.67 4.75 10.25
C HIS A 258 -60.70 5.46 9.27
N ASN A 259 -61.17 6.51 8.58
CA ASN A 259 -60.33 7.29 7.67
C ASN A 259 -59.18 7.96 8.43
N THR A 260 -59.45 8.58 9.58
CA THR A 260 -58.43 9.23 10.43
C THR A 260 -57.34 8.23 10.86
N LYS A 261 -57.77 7.02 11.32
CA LYS A 261 -56.83 5.96 11.65
C LYS A 261 -55.98 5.52 10.45
N LYS A 262 -56.60 5.38 9.29
CA LYS A 262 -55.93 5.01 8.05
C LYS A 262 -54.95 6.09 7.58
N ILE A 263 -55.30 7.36 7.69
CA ILE A 263 -54.42 8.49 7.42
C ILE A 263 -53.19 8.40 8.32
N GLY A 264 -53.35 8.28 9.64
CA GLY A 264 -52.22 8.18 10.57
C GLY A 264 -51.30 6.98 10.29
N THR A 265 -51.87 5.83 9.88
CA THR A 265 -51.05 4.67 9.51
C THR A 265 -50.26 4.88 8.21
N LEU A 266 -50.83 5.56 7.22
CA LEU A 266 -50.15 5.89 5.96
C LEU A 266 -49.07 6.95 6.18
N GLU A 267 -49.33 7.97 7.00
CA GLU A 267 -48.34 8.99 7.37
C GLU A 267 -47.14 8.38 8.09
N ALA A 268 -47.40 7.53 9.10
CA ALA A 268 -46.34 6.82 9.80
C ALA A 268 -45.50 5.93 8.87
N ALA A 269 -46.15 5.22 7.94
CA ALA A 269 -45.48 4.42 6.93
C ALA A 269 -44.65 5.27 5.96
N GLY A 270 -45.17 6.45 5.57
CA GLY A 270 -44.47 7.41 4.74
C GLY A 270 -43.20 7.96 5.39
N ILE A 271 -43.28 8.36 6.65
CA ILE A 271 -42.15 8.85 7.45
C ILE A 271 -41.09 7.75 7.58
N LYS A 272 -41.49 6.53 7.92
CA LYS A 272 -40.59 5.39 8.04
C LYS A 272 -39.85 5.11 6.72
N ASN A 273 -40.61 5.02 5.62
CA ASN A 273 -40.04 4.80 4.29
C ASN A 273 -39.06 5.92 3.89
N ALA A 274 -39.36 7.19 4.22
CA ALA A 274 -38.50 8.31 3.93
C ALA A 274 -37.16 8.23 4.71
N ALA A 275 -37.22 7.91 6.01
CA ALA A 275 -36.07 7.78 6.87
C ALA A 275 -35.17 6.60 6.42
N GLU A 276 -35.75 5.43 6.15
CA GLU A 276 -34.99 4.27 5.64
C GLU A 276 -34.35 4.57 4.27
N ASN A 277 -34.99 5.36 3.46
CA ASN A 277 -34.53 5.74 2.14
C ASN A 277 -33.29 6.66 2.21
N VAL A 278 -33.36 7.68 3.06
CA VAL A 278 -32.23 8.60 3.29
C VAL A 278 -31.02 7.82 3.82
N ALA A 279 -31.21 6.99 4.85
CA ALA A 279 -30.13 6.21 5.44
C ALA A 279 -29.46 5.26 4.43
N ALA A 280 -30.27 4.52 3.64
CA ALA A 280 -29.75 3.60 2.63
C ALA A 280 -29.00 4.31 1.51
N LEU A 281 -29.47 5.48 1.11
CA LEU A 281 -28.83 6.27 0.07
C LEU A 281 -27.51 6.87 0.54
N GLU A 282 -27.48 7.41 1.75
CA GLU A 282 -26.24 7.96 2.35
C GLU A 282 -25.18 6.88 2.54
N LEU A 283 -25.56 5.69 3.00
CA LEU A 283 -24.64 4.57 3.13
C LEU A 283 -24.06 4.16 1.77
N ALA A 284 -24.89 4.11 0.73
CA ALA A 284 -24.43 3.79 -0.62
C ALA A 284 -23.46 4.85 -1.17
N LYS A 285 -23.70 6.14 -0.88
CA LYS A 285 -22.78 7.22 -1.22
C LYS A 285 -21.43 7.06 -0.55
N ILE A 286 -21.43 6.88 0.79
CA ILE A 286 -20.21 6.73 1.57
C ILE A 286 -19.39 5.53 1.08
N ASN A 287 -20.02 4.38 0.87
CA ASN A 287 -19.35 3.19 0.36
C ASN A 287 -18.73 3.42 -1.02
N PHE A 288 -19.42 4.10 -1.91
CA PHE A 288 -18.89 4.39 -3.23
C PHE A 288 -17.76 5.42 -3.17
N GLN A 289 -17.90 6.48 -2.36
CA GLN A 289 -16.84 7.46 -2.11
C GLN A 289 -15.59 6.79 -1.54
N SER A 290 -15.73 5.95 -0.52
CA SER A 290 -14.63 5.19 0.07
C SER A 290 -13.90 4.33 -0.97
N THR A 291 -14.64 3.66 -1.85
CA THR A 291 -14.05 2.88 -2.94
C THR A 291 -13.22 3.78 -3.89
N ILE A 292 -13.74 4.95 -4.28
CA ILE A 292 -13.02 5.88 -5.16
C ILE A 292 -11.74 6.40 -4.48
N VAL A 293 -11.83 6.78 -3.18
CA VAL A 293 -10.67 7.17 -2.36
C VAL A 293 -9.64 6.07 -2.35
N SER A 294 -10.06 4.84 -2.06
CA SER A 294 -9.17 3.67 -2.05
C SER A 294 -8.46 3.45 -3.39
N MET A 295 -9.16 3.62 -4.52
CA MET A 295 -8.54 3.53 -5.84
C MET A 295 -7.48 4.60 -6.06
N LEU A 296 -7.74 5.84 -5.63
CA LEU A 296 -6.76 6.93 -5.74
C LEU A 296 -5.52 6.65 -4.88
N MET A 297 -5.72 6.25 -3.63
CA MET A 297 -4.65 5.91 -2.69
C MET A 297 -3.79 4.74 -3.18
N GLN A 298 -4.40 3.76 -3.84
CA GLN A 298 -3.72 2.66 -4.50
C GLN A 298 -3.09 3.03 -5.85
N ARG A 299 -3.12 4.30 -6.24
CA ARG A 299 -2.60 4.79 -7.53
C ARG A 299 -3.26 4.17 -8.76
N ARG A 300 -4.47 3.67 -8.60
CA ARG A 300 -5.33 3.16 -9.66
C ARG A 300 -6.12 4.31 -10.31
N TYR A 301 -5.40 5.30 -10.88
CA TYR A 301 -5.99 6.57 -11.35
C TYR A 301 -7.10 6.39 -12.36
N ASN A 302 -6.98 5.43 -13.26
CA ASN A 302 -8.04 5.13 -14.23
C ASN A 302 -9.34 4.70 -13.54
N HIS A 303 -9.24 3.84 -12.51
CA HIS A 303 -10.38 3.41 -11.71
C HIS A 303 -10.98 4.56 -10.90
N ALA A 304 -10.14 5.36 -10.26
CA ALA A 304 -10.57 6.54 -9.51
C ALA A 304 -11.33 7.55 -10.40
N MET A 305 -10.82 7.80 -11.63
CA MET A 305 -11.48 8.66 -12.61
C MET A 305 -12.83 8.08 -13.04
N ILE A 306 -12.89 6.79 -13.37
CA ILE A 306 -14.15 6.13 -13.76
C ILE A 306 -15.17 6.25 -12.62
N GLY A 307 -14.76 5.92 -11.38
CA GLY A 307 -15.61 6.03 -10.21
C GLY A 307 -16.11 7.45 -9.98
N ALA A 308 -15.23 8.44 -10.03
CA ALA A 308 -15.58 9.83 -9.81
C ALA A 308 -16.53 10.39 -10.88
N HIS A 309 -16.32 10.03 -12.15
CA HIS A 309 -17.24 10.43 -13.22
C HIS A 309 -18.60 9.76 -13.10
N THR A 310 -18.63 8.46 -12.78
CA THR A 310 -19.90 7.73 -12.64
C THR A 310 -20.67 8.12 -11.39
N TYR A 311 -19.97 8.50 -10.29
CA TYR A 311 -20.60 8.99 -9.06
C TYR A 311 -21.60 10.13 -9.33
N ARG A 312 -21.18 11.15 -10.09
CA ARG A 312 -22.03 12.31 -10.41
C ARG A 312 -23.28 11.96 -11.21
N HIS A 313 -23.22 10.87 -11.98
CA HIS A 313 -24.36 10.40 -12.77
C HIS A 313 -25.30 9.51 -11.99
N ILE A 314 -24.77 8.80 -10.97
CA ILE A 314 -25.57 7.97 -10.08
C ILE A 314 -26.29 8.86 -9.06
N PHE A 315 -25.56 9.78 -8.41
CA PHE A 315 -26.07 10.69 -7.39
C PHE A 315 -26.21 12.10 -7.95
N SER A 316 -27.42 12.43 -8.38
CA SER A 316 -27.75 13.70 -9.04
C SER A 316 -28.13 14.83 -8.08
N ASP A 317 -27.98 14.63 -6.78
CA ASP A 317 -28.34 15.62 -5.74
C ASP A 317 -27.34 16.76 -5.57
N GLY A 318 -26.22 16.72 -6.29
CA GLY A 318 -25.18 17.74 -6.28
C GLY A 318 -24.20 17.66 -5.10
N ASP A 319 -24.46 16.78 -4.11
CA ASP A 319 -23.53 16.55 -3.00
C ASP A 319 -22.36 15.69 -3.47
N THR A 320 -21.22 16.34 -3.67
CA THR A 320 -19.96 15.70 -4.05
C THR A 320 -18.92 15.74 -2.94
N THR A 321 -19.28 16.24 -1.76
CA THR A 321 -18.39 16.34 -0.59
C THR A 321 -18.02 14.95 -0.10
N LEU A 322 -16.73 14.73 0.11
CA LEU A 322 -16.23 13.49 0.68
C LEU A 322 -16.48 13.48 2.18
N LYS A 323 -17.09 12.44 2.65
CA LYS A 323 -17.23 12.17 4.09
C LYS A 323 -16.03 11.33 4.53
N LEU A 324 -14.92 12.02 4.82
CA LEU A 324 -13.68 11.41 5.27
C LEU A 324 -13.61 11.49 6.80
N ASP A 325 -13.02 10.45 7.39
CA ASP A 325 -12.59 10.53 8.78
C ASP A 325 -11.43 11.52 8.88
N SER A 326 -11.49 12.48 9.81
CA SER A 326 -10.48 13.53 9.98
C SER A 326 -9.08 12.99 10.29
N GLU A 327 -8.98 11.81 10.88
CA GLU A 327 -7.70 11.15 11.17
C GLU A 327 -7.18 10.29 10.02
N SER A 328 -7.97 10.11 8.96
CA SER A 328 -7.56 9.28 7.82
C SER A 328 -6.48 9.95 6.97
N GLN A 329 -5.59 9.15 6.39
CA GLN A 329 -4.59 9.62 5.42
C GLN A 329 -5.23 10.39 4.26
N ALA A 330 -6.42 9.98 3.84
CA ALA A 330 -7.16 10.67 2.80
C ALA A 330 -7.55 12.10 3.23
N ALA A 331 -8.03 12.29 4.47
CA ALA A 331 -8.32 13.62 5.00
C ALA A 331 -7.05 14.47 5.09
N GLN A 332 -5.97 13.91 5.63
CA GLN A 332 -4.67 14.57 5.72
C GLN A 332 -4.14 15.01 4.34
N MET A 333 -4.35 14.21 3.30
CA MET A 333 -3.97 14.53 1.93
C MET A 333 -4.72 15.78 1.40
N PHE A 334 -5.99 15.94 1.77
CA PHE A 334 -6.78 17.11 1.38
C PHE A 334 -6.53 18.34 2.26
N GLU A 335 -6.35 18.16 3.56
CA GLU A 335 -6.10 19.26 4.51
C GLU A 335 -4.69 19.83 4.38
N GLY A 336 -3.72 18.97 4.14
CA GLY A 336 -2.30 19.33 4.15
C GLY A 336 -1.75 19.87 2.85
N GLY A 337 -2.30 19.51 1.68
CA GLY A 337 -1.60 19.74 0.42
C GLY A 337 -2.33 20.62 -0.59
N VAL A 338 -3.64 20.65 -0.59
CA VAL A 338 -4.35 21.15 -1.78
C VAL A 338 -5.11 22.44 -1.51
N GLY A 339 -5.44 22.75 -0.24
CA GLY A 339 -6.29 23.90 0.09
C GLY A 339 -7.65 23.88 -0.64
N LEU A 340 -7.98 22.76 -1.28
CA LEU A 340 -9.22 22.55 -2.01
C LEU A 340 -10.18 21.70 -1.17
N PRO A 341 -11.47 21.96 -1.24
CA PRO A 341 -12.45 21.16 -0.51
C PRO A 341 -12.37 19.69 -0.95
N PRO A 342 -12.47 18.73 -0.01
CA PRO A 342 -12.46 17.31 -0.31
C PRO A 342 -13.74 16.95 -1.06
N THR A 343 -13.69 16.88 -2.37
CA THR A 343 -14.82 16.53 -3.24
C THR A 343 -14.44 15.43 -4.22
N ILE A 344 -15.45 14.71 -4.71
CA ILE A 344 -15.28 13.74 -5.81
C ILE A 344 -14.69 14.42 -7.06
N GLY A 345 -15.03 15.70 -7.27
CA GLY A 345 -14.48 16.48 -8.39
C GLY A 345 -12.99 16.74 -8.26
N THR A 346 -12.54 17.10 -7.06
CA THR A 346 -11.14 17.30 -6.75
C THR A 346 -10.35 16.02 -6.96
N MET A 347 -10.88 14.89 -6.50
CA MET A 347 -10.25 13.58 -6.71
C MET A 347 -10.11 13.21 -8.19
N ALA A 348 -11.15 13.45 -8.99
CA ALA A 348 -11.07 13.20 -10.44
C ALA A 348 -9.98 14.06 -11.10
N THR A 349 -9.85 15.31 -10.68
CA THR A 349 -8.82 16.22 -11.17
C THR A 349 -7.43 15.76 -10.74
N MET A 350 -7.26 15.37 -9.46
CA MET A 350 -6.01 14.80 -8.96
C MET A 350 -5.60 13.55 -9.73
N ALA A 351 -6.50 12.58 -9.88
CA ALA A 351 -6.23 11.36 -10.64
C ALA A 351 -5.85 11.66 -12.11
N SER A 352 -6.51 12.63 -12.72
CA SER A 352 -6.20 13.05 -14.09
C SER A 352 -4.84 13.72 -14.22
N ASN A 353 -4.47 14.57 -13.27
CA ASN A 353 -3.18 15.24 -13.25
C ASN A 353 -2.05 14.24 -12.98
N MET A 354 -2.19 13.38 -11.94
CA MET A 354 -1.20 12.34 -11.66
C MET A 354 -0.97 11.43 -12.88
N ARG A 355 -2.03 11.06 -13.57
CA ARG A 355 -1.92 10.29 -14.81
C ARG A 355 -1.12 11.01 -15.87
N ARG A 356 -1.44 12.30 -16.11
CA ARG A 356 -0.74 13.12 -17.10
C ARG A 356 0.75 13.27 -16.76
N ASP A 357 1.05 13.50 -15.48
CA ASP A 357 2.41 13.73 -15.03
C ASP A 357 3.26 12.45 -15.16
N VAL A 358 2.68 11.28 -14.87
CA VAL A 358 3.34 9.99 -15.11
C VAL A 358 3.60 9.78 -16.61
N ASP A 359 2.62 10.06 -17.47
CA ASP A 359 2.79 9.91 -18.92
C ASP A 359 3.88 10.86 -19.46
N GLN A 360 3.96 12.11 -18.95
CA GLN A 360 5.01 13.06 -19.30
C GLN A 360 6.39 12.61 -18.80
N ASN A 361 6.48 12.09 -17.57
CA ASN A 361 7.73 11.53 -17.06
C ASN A 361 8.20 10.35 -17.91
N MET A 362 7.30 9.47 -18.34
CA MET A 362 7.66 8.33 -19.19
C MET A 362 8.10 8.75 -20.60
N GLU A 363 7.51 9.82 -21.14
CA GLU A 363 7.98 10.44 -22.39
C GLU A 363 9.38 11.05 -22.21
N ALA A 364 9.61 11.73 -21.09
CA ALA A 364 10.94 12.26 -20.74
C ALA A 364 11.98 11.13 -20.63
N VAL A 365 11.62 10.00 -19.98
CA VAL A 365 12.51 8.81 -19.90
C VAL A 365 12.89 8.33 -21.29
N ALA A 366 11.94 8.20 -22.21
CA ALA A 366 12.22 7.75 -23.59
C ALA A 366 13.17 8.72 -24.31
N ASN A 367 12.95 10.03 -24.17
CA ASN A 367 13.81 11.05 -24.76
C ASN A 367 15.23 11.05 -24.19
N MET A 368 15.36 10.91 -22.85
CA MET A 368 16.67 10.84 -22.19
C MET A 368 17.44 9.58 -22.56
N LEU A 369 16.76 8.44 -22.67
CA LEU A 369 17.40 7.22 -23.17
C LEU A 369 17.91 7.34 -24.60
N ALA A 370 17.19 8.05 -25.46
CA ALA A 370 17.62 8.33 -26.83
C ALA A 370 18.87 9.23 -26.86
N GLN A 371 19.05 10.09 -25.85
CA GLN A 371 20.22 10.96 -25.67
C GLN A 371 21.35 10.30 -24.86
N ASN A 372 21.23 9.06 -24.43
CA ASN A 372 22.13 8.34 -23.52
C ASN A 372 22.29 8.97 -22.13
N LYS A 373 21.32 9.75 -21.66
CA LYS A 373 21.31 10.36 -20.33
C LYS A 373 20.67 9.40 -19.32
N LEU A 374 21.42 8.36 -18.94
CA LEU A 374 20.88 7.27 -18.12
C LEU A 374 20.62 7.68 -16.68
N GLY A 375 21.40 8.60 -16.14
CA GLY A 375 21.19 9.13 -14.79
C GLY A 375 19.84 9.83 -14.66
N GLU A 376 19.55 10.78 -15.55
CA GLU A 376 18.28 11.49 -15.60
C GLU A 376 17.11 10.55 -15.95
N ALA A 377 17.31 9.64 -16.92
CA ALA A 377 16.30 8.65 -17.28
C ALA A 377 15.94 7.75 -16.09
N THR A 378 16.93 7.32 -15.30
CA THR A 378 16.73 6.52 -14.10
C THR A 378 15.91 7.29 -13.06
N ASN A 379 16.24 8.55 -12.81
CA ASN A 379 15.54 9.39 -11.86
C ASN A 379 14.07 9.59 -12.24
N ASN A 380 13.80 9.93 -13.52
CA ASN A 380 12.43 10.10 -14.00
C ASN A 380 11.64 8.77 -13.97
N LEU A 381 12.31 7.64 -14.28
CA LEU A 381 11.65 6.33 -14.22
C LEU A 381 11.30 5.94 -12.77
N ILE A 382 12.17 6.20 -11.78
CA ILE A 382 11.86 5.96 -10.38
C ILE A 382 10.63 6.78 -9.97
N GLN A 383 10.56 8.06 -10.34
CA GLN A 383 9.40 8.90 -10.06
C GLN A 383 8.13 8.34 -10.71
N ALA A 384 8.20 7.99 -12.00
CA ALA A 384 7.07 7.42 -12.72
C ALA A 384 6.57 6.12 -12.05
N VAL A 385 7.48 5.24 -11.63
CA VAL A 385 7.15 3.99 -10.91
C VAL A 385 6.60 4.28 -9.52
N ALA A 386 7.22 5.20 -8.77
CA ALA A 386 6.77 5.56 -7.43
C ALA A 386 5.36 6.14 -7.42
N VAL A 387 5.01 6.96 -8.41
CA VAL A 387 3.72 7.63 -8.51
C VAL A 387 2.69 6.78 -9.24
N GLY A 388 3.06 6.09 -10.32
CA GLY A 388 2.11 5.50 -11.26
C GLY A 388 2.45 4.09 -11.74
N GLU A 389 2.86 3.17 -10.86
CA GLU A 389 3.28 1.81 -11.24
C GLU A 389 2.20 1.03 -12.02
N TYR A 390 0.92 1.37 -11.84
CA TYR A 390 -0.20 0.73 -12.54
C TYR A 390 -0.61 1.45 -13.82
N MET A 391 0.13 2.49 -14.20
CA MET A 391 -0.13 3.21 -15.44
C MET A 391 0.36 2.40 -16.64
N GLU A 392 -0.41 2.49 -17.73
CA GLU A 392 -0.10 1.78 -18.96
C GLU A 392 1.29 2.14 -19.50
N SER A 393 1.64 3.43 -19.50
CA SER A 393 2.95 3.94 -19.94
C SER A 393 4.12 3.34 -19.17
N VAL A 394 3.95 3.09 -17.86
CA VAL A 394 4.95 2.45 -17.01
C VAL A 394 5.02 0.95 -17.27
N GLN A 395 3.87 0.27 -17.33
CA GLN A 395 3.82 -1.19 -17.49
C GLN A 395 4.30 -1.66 -18.86
N THR A 396 4.04 -0.88 -19.91
CA THR A 396 4.43 -1.24 -21.28
C THR A 396 5.78 -0.69 -21.70
N PHE A 397 6.52 -0.06 -20.77
CA PHE A 397 7.82 0.48 -21.07
C PHE A 397 8.79 -0.61 -21.59
N PRO A 398 9.51 -0.38 -22.72
CA PRO A 398 10.29 -1.41 -23.40
C PRO A 398 11.34 -2.08 -22.51
N VAL A 399 11.49 -3.40 -22.66
CA VAL A 399 12.48 -4.22 -21.91
C VAL A 399 13.89 -3.67 -22.09
N GLU A 400 14.24 -3.26 -23.32
CA GLU A 400 15.58 -2.76 -23.62
C GLU A 400 15.91 -1.48 -22.84
N GLY A 401 14.95 -0.55 -22.74
CA GLY A 401 15.09 0.64 -21.90
C GLY A 401 15.26 0.29 -20.42
N ARG A 402 14.46 -0.67 -19.91
CA ARG A 402 14.58 -1.15 -18.53
C ARG A 402 15.94 -1.82 -18.28
N ARG A 403 16.44 -2.60 -19.22
CA ARG A 403 17.72 -3.28 -19.12
C ARG A 403 18.87 -2.27 -18.98
N ARG A 404 18.89 -1.25 -19.82
CA ARG A 404 19.90 -0.18 -19.76
C ARG A 404 19.86 0.58 -18.43
N ILE A 405 18.67 0.92 -17.96
CA ILE A 405 18.50 1.57 -16.65
C ILE A 405 18.88 0.62 -15.52
N SER A 406 18.55 -0.67 -15.60
CA SER A 406 18.92 -1.66 -14.60
C SER A 406 20.43 -1.84 -14.48
N GLU A 407 21.15 -1.81 -15.59
CA GLU A 407 22.61 -1.86 -15.63
C GLU A 407 23.22 -0.63 -14.94
N TYR A 408 22.78 0.56 -15.31
CA TYR A 408 23.22 1.81 -14.68
C TYR A 408 22.89 1.84 -13.17
N TRP A 409 21.68 1.45 -12.80
CA TRP A 409 21.23 1.36 -11.41
C TRP A 409 22.07 0.37 -10.59
N THR A 410 22.43 -0.76 -11.18
CA THR A 410 23.28 -1.77 -10.54
C THR A 410 24.66 -1.24 -10.23
N LEU A 411 25.28 -0.53 -11.18
CA LEU A 411 26.57 0.14 -10.97
C LEU A 411 26.48 1.16 -9.84
N ARG A 412 25.45 1.98 -9.85
CA ARG A 412 25.20 2.99 -8.83
C ARG A 412 25.04 2.38 -7.44
N LYS A 413 24.30 1.27 -7.32
CA LYS A 413 24.18 0.51 -6.06
C LYS A 413 25.52 0.00 -5.55
N GLN A 414 26.44 -0.36 -6.43
CA GLN A 414 27.76 -0.85 -6.06
C GLN A 414 28.69 0.29 -5.63
N ALA A 415 28.43 1.53 -6.00
CA ALA A 415 29.27 2.66 -5.66
C ALA A 415 29.29 2.97 -4.16
N LEU A 416 28.13 2.97 -3.49
CA LEU A 416 28.04 3.27 -2.07
C LEU A 416 28.74 2.23 -1.17
N PRO A 417 28.55 0.91 -1.35
CA PRO A 417 29.35 -0.10 -0.67
C PRO A 417 30.84 0.02 -0.91
N ALA A 418 31.25 0.32 -2.16
CA ALA A 418 32.66 0.52 -2.48
C ALA A 418 33.25 1.76 -1.78
N LEU A 419 32.47 2.86 -1.70
CA LEU A 419 32.86 4.05 -0.96
C LEU A 419 32.99 3.77 0.54
N ASN A 420 32.00 3.09 1.13
CA ASN A 420 32.00 2.74 2.55
C ASN A 420 33.15 1.78 2.90
N ALA A 421 33.46 0.85 2.00
CA ALA A 421 34.61 -0.04 2.12
C ALA A 421 35.96 0.65 1.78
N ARG A 422 35.94 1.93 1.44
CA ARG A 422 37.13 2.69 1.02
C ARG A 422 37.89 1.99 -0.13
N ASP A 423 37.14 1.24 -0.98
CA ASP A 423 37.68 0.57 -2.14
C ASP A 423 37.73 1.53 -3.34
N TYR A 424 38.68 2.46 -3.30
CA TYR A 424 38.79 3.52 -4.30
C TYR A 424 39.13 2.99 -5.69
N GLY A 425 39.78 1.83 -5.79
CA GLY A 425 40.00 1.18 -7.07
C GLY A 425 38.70 0.72 -7.72
N ARG A 426 37.87 0.06 -6.96
CA ARG A 426 36.54 -0.41 -7.40
C ARG A 426 35.62 0.77 -7.71
N LEU A 427 35.69 1.82 -6.90
CA LEU A 427 34.87 3.01 -7.08
C LEU A 427 35.19 3.75 -8.40
N GLU A 428 36.49 3.88 -8.77
CA GLU A 428 36.90 4.44 -10.06
C GLU A 428 36.47 3.55 -11.24
N GLU A 429 36.57 2.23 -11.09
CA GLU A 429 36.07 1.29 -12.11
C GLU A 429 34.58 1.45 -12.36
N ILE A 430 33.80 1.59 -11.27
CA ILE A 430 32.35 1.84 -11.35
C ILE A 430 32.09 3.20 -12.01
N ALA A 431 32.77 4.26 -11.60
CA ALA A 431 32.62 5.60 -12.18
C ALA A 431 32.93 5.59 -13.70
N SER A 432 34.01 4.92 -14.11
CA SER A 432 34.36 4.76 -15.52
C SER A 432 33.26 4.02 -16.31
N LYS A 433 32.71 2.94 -15.76
CA LYS A 433 31.58 2.21 -16.36
C LYS A 433 30.31 3.05 -16.45
N MET A 434 30.01 3.80 -15.42
CA MET A 434 28.87 4.73 -15.43
C MET A 434 29.05 5.82 -16.48
N LYS A 435 30.27 6.39 -16.60
CA LYS A 435 30.61 7.38 -17.62
C LYS A 435 30.49 6.83 -19.04
N ALA A 436 30.88 5.57 -19.25
CA ALA A 436 30.73 4.91 -20.53
C ALA A 436 29.27 4.69 -20.94
N LEU A 437 28.38 4.45 -19.97
CA LEU A 437 26.96 4.29 -20.20
C LEU A 437 26.22 5.62 -20.31
N ASP A 438 26.62 6.62 -19.55
CA ASP A 438 26.06 7.95 -19.48
C ASP A 438 27.18 9.00 -19.65
N PRO A 439 27.40 9.51 -20.86
CA PRO A 439 28.47 10.48 -21.14
C PRO A 439 28.34 11.79 -20.36
N ASP A 440 27.10 12.15 -19.94
CA ASP A 440 26.85 13.37 -19.15
C ASP A 440 27.08 13.15 -17.64
N PHE A 441 27.38 11.91 -17.21
CA PHE A 441 27.70 11.64 -15.82
C PHE A 441 28.98 12.39 -15.40
N ASP A 442 28.85 13.29 -14.41
CA ASP A 442 29.99 14.00 -13.86
C ASP A 442 30.70 13.16 -12.79
N ASP A 443 31.80 12.54 -13.19
CA ASP A 443 32.65 11.73 -12.32
C ASP A 443 33.79 12.53 -11.69
N SER A 444 33.94 13.82 -11.98
CA SER A 444 35.07 14.65 -11.57
C SER A 444 35.28 14.75 -10.06
N MET A 445 34.21 14.94 -9.30
CA MET A 445 34.29 14.97 -7.83
C MET A 445 34.70 13.62 -7.26
N LEU A 446 34.14 12.53 -7.78
CA LEU A 446 34.40 11.18 -7.31
C LEU A 446 35.82 10.74 -7.62
N THR A 447 36.28 10.97 -8.84
CA THR A 447 37.65 10.65 -9.28
C THR A 447 38.68 11.48 -8.54
N SER A 448 38.44 12.78 -8.34
CA SER A 448 39.29 13.65 -7.52
C SER A 448 39.37 13.21 -6.06
N TYR A 449 38.23 12.81 -5.47
CA TYR A 449 38.22 12.27 -4.12
C TYR A 449 39.02 10.97 -4.02
N CYS A 450 38.81 10.02 -4.93
CA CYS A 450 39.56 8.76 -4.97
C CYS A 450 41.06 9.00 -5.14
N ALA A 451 41.45 9.85 -6.07
CA ALA A 451 42.84 10.20 -6.30
C ALA A 451 43.49 10.82 -5.06
N GLY A 452 42.81 11.74 -4.39
CA GLY A 452 43.28 12.34 -3.13
C GLY A 452 43.50 11.32 -2.03
N ARG A 453 42.55 10.41 -1.83
CA ARG A 453 42.64 9.35 -0.80
C ARG A 453 43.73 8.33 -1.11
N LYS A 454 43.87 7.92 -2.39
CA LYS A 454 44.95 7.06 -2.82
C LYS A 454 46.34 7.69 -2.60
N ALA A 455 46.48 8.95 -3.00
CA ALA A 455 47.72 9.69 -2.80
C ALA A 455 48.10 9.81 -1.33
N GLN A 456 47.09 10.03 -0.43
CA GLN A 456 47.30 10.09 1.01
C GLN A 456 47.77 8.73 1.56
N SER A 457 47.12 7.62 1.19
CA SER A 457 47.54 6.28 1.57
C SER A 457 48.96 5.95 1.10
N ASP A 458 49.29 6.29 -0.17
CA ASP A 458 50.61 6.07 -0.73
C ASP A 458 51.70 6.96 -0.08
N MET A 459 51.32 8.13 0.47
CA MET A 459 52.23 8.97 1.26
C MET A 459 52.63 8.23 2.54
N HIS A 460 51.64 7.69 3.27
CA HIS A 460 51.91 6.89 4.47
C HIS A 460 52.78 5.67 4.19
N LEU A 461 52.53 4.95 3.07
CA LEU A 461 53.38 3.84 2.65
C LEU A 461 54.80 4.26 2.35
N ARG A 462 55.01 5.44 1.74
CA ARG A 462 56.35 5.97 1.53
C ARG A 462 57.04 6.33 2.86
N ASN A 463 56.31 6.84 3.84
CA ASN A 463 56.86 7.12 5.17
C ASN A 463 57.19 5.81 5.90
N ALA A 464 56.32 4.80 5.81
CA ALA A 464 56.58 3.46 6.33
C ALA A 464 57.87 2.89 5.74
N ALA A 465 58.06 2.97 4.41
CA ALA A 465 59.28 2.48 3.75
C ALA A 465 60.54 3.23 4.23
N LYS A 466 60.43 4.53 4.58
CA LYS A 466 61.52 5.28 5.19
C LYS A 466 61.84 4.82 6.60
N ALA A 467 60.82 4.60 7.44
CA ALA A 467 60.94 4.11 8.80
C ALA A 467 61.59 2.69 8.85
N LEU A 468 61.17 1.82 7.93
CA LEU A 468 61.75 0.50 7.79
C LEU A 468 63.26 0.55 7.47
N LYS A 469 63.68 1.43 6.56
CA LYS A 469 65.08 1.65 6.25
C LYS A 469 65.89 2.22 7.40
N ALA A 470 65.23 2.96 8.32
CA ALA A 470 65.81 3.50 9.53
C ALA A 470 65.83 2.53 10.71
N GLY A 471 65.21 1.35 10.60
CA GLY A 471 65.07 0.38 11.68
C GLY A 471 64.05 0.81 12.75
N ASP A 472 63.11 1.72 12.43
CA ASP A 472 62.07 2.19 13.33
C ASP A 472 60.75 1.43 13.07
N ASP A 473 60.62 0.27 13.69
CA ASP A 473 59.50 -0.62 13.51
C ASP A 473 58.18 -0.04 14.08
N ALA A 474 58.28 0.81 15.13
CA ALA A 474 57.10 1.44 15.70
C ALA A 474 56.47 2.44 14.74
N THR A 475 57.26 3.33 14.13
CA THR A 475 56.79 4.29 13.12
C THR A 475 56.34 3.57 11.85
N PHE A 476 57.06 2.50 11.46
CA PHE A 476 56.64 1.69 10.31
C PHE A 476 55.24 1.12 10.49
N ASN A 477 54.97 0.45 11.63
CA ASN A 477 53.68 -0.12 11.90
C ASN A 477 52.56 0.93 11.96
N ALA A 478 52.83 2.08 12.61
CA ALA A 478 51.90 3.19 12.66
C ALA A 478 51.52 3.72 11.27
N GLU A 479 52.49 3.91 10.41
CA GLU A 479 52.29 4.43 9.05
C GLU A 479 51.57 3.42 8.16
N ILE A 480 51.87 2.11 8.26
CA ILE A 480 51.14 1.06 7.56
C ILE A 480 49.65 1.02 8.00
N MET A 481 49.41 1.13 9.32
CA MET A 481 48.04 1.18 9.83
C MET A 481 47.28 2.41 9.31
N GLU A 482 47.90 3.58 9.29
CA GLU A 482 47.26 4.79 8.75
C GLU A 482 46.98 4.66 7.23
N ALA A 483 47.94 4.10 6.48
CA ALA A 483 47.68 3.80 5.07
C ALA A 483 46.50 2.86 4.86
N GLY A 484 46.38 1.81 5.69
CA GLY A 484 45.27 0.85 5.67
C GLY A 484 43.93 1.44 6.10
N LYS A 485 43.92 2.33 7.10
CA LYS A 485 42.69 3.05 7.49
C LYS A 485 42.15 3.92 6.35
N ILE A 486 43.06 4.55 5.56
CA ILE A 486 42.66 5.40 4.43
C ILE A 486 42.22 4.57 3.24
N TRP A 487 43.01 3.59 2.84
CA TRP A 487 42.74 2.73 1.68
C TRP A 487 43.08 1.26 2.00
N PRO A 488 42.12 0.50 2.60
CA PRO A 488 42.36 -0.89 3.04
C PRO A 488 42.82 -1.83 1.92
N LYS A 489 42.33 -1.58 0.70
CA LYS A 489 42.68 -2.38 -0.48
C LYS A 489 43.84 -1.81 -1.31
N ASN A 490 44.68 -0.97 -0.73
CA ASN A 490 45.87 -0.49 -1.40
C ASN A 490 46.80 -1.68 -1.72
N PRO A 491 47.09 -1.97 -3.01
CA PRO A 491 47.88 -3.12 -3.40
C PRO A 491 49.33 -3.08 -2.86
N ASN A 492 49.82 -1.90 -2.49
CA ASN A 492 51.17 -1.72 -1.96
C ASN A 492 51.29 -2.04 -0.46
N ILE A 493 50.18 -2.11 0.30
CA ILE A 493 50.20 -2.51 1.72
C ILE A 493 50.67 -3.97 1.86
N ALA A 494 50.17 -4.85 0.99
CA ALA A 494 50.56 -6.27 1.00
C ALA A 494 52.07 -6.44 0.71
N LYS A 495 52.61 -5.61 -0.19
CA LYS A 495 54.06 -5.63 -0.48
C LYS A 495 54.90 -5.16 0.70
N GLY A 496 54.49 -4.07 1.38
CA GLY A 496 55.17 -3.55 2.56
C GLY A 496 55.15 -4.53 3.75
N ARG A 497 54.07 -5.29 3.90
CA ARG A 497 53.96 -6.32 4.94
C ARG A 497 54.75 -7.60 4.66
N ALA A 498 54.78 -8.03 3.40
CA ALA A 498 55.64 -9.18 3.02
C ALA A 498 57.12 -8.96 3.31
N GLU A 499 57.57 -7.71 3.34
CA GLU A 499 58.93 -7.34 3.75
C GLU A 499 59.14 -7.46 5.28
N LEU A 500 58.05 -7.22 6.11
CA LEU A 500 58.09 -7.40 7.56
C LEU A 500 57.95 -8.85 8.00
N GLU A 501 57.15 -9.66 7.35
CA GLU A 501 56.93 -11.07 7.71
C GLU A 501 58.25 -11.88 7.69
N LYS A 502 59.27 -11.36 7.13
CA LYS A 502 60.63 -11.90 7.20
C LYS A 502 61.31 -11.61 8.57
N ILE A 503 60.74 -10.72 9.38
CA ILE A 503 61.37 -10.19 10.59
C ILE A 503 60.67 -10.59 11.90
N ASP A 504 59.37 -10.82 11.91
CA ASP A 504 58.68 -11.11 13.21
C ASP A 504 57.49 -12.05 13.09
N ASN A 505 57.48 -13.13 13.89
CA ASN A 505 56.49 -14.21 13.84
C ASN A 505 55.40 -14.13 14.93
N GLN A 506 55.19 -12.98 15.56
CA GLN A 506 54.18 -12.80 16.60
C GLN A 506 53.32 -11.56 16.38
N ASP A 507 52.13 -11.76 15.81
CA ASP A 507 51.13 -10.67 15.65
C ASP A 507 49.95 -10.89 16.64
N PRO A 508 49.90 -10.15 17.78
CA PRO A 508 48.87 -10.31 18.79
C PRO A 508 47.44 -10.06 18.25
N VAL A 509 47.30 -9.32 17.17
CA VAL A 509 45.98 -9.03 16.52
C VAL A 509 45.46 -10.27 15.79
N ARG A 510 46.36 -11.09 15.21
CA ARG A 510 45.97 -12.36 14.58
C ARG A 510 45.48 -13.38 15.59
N ASP A 511 46.14 -13.45 16.75
CA ASP A 511 45.75 -14.38 17.82
C ASP A 511 44.45 -13.96 18.48
N GLU A 512 44.22 -12.67 18.66
CA GLU A 512 42.95 -12.13 19.12
C GLU A 512 41.84 -12.42 18.11
N PHE A 513 42.08 -12.20 16.83
CA PHE A 513 41.12 -12.54 15.76
C PHE A 513 40.77 -14.04 15.78
N ARG A 514 41.76 -14.92 15.83
CA ARG A 514 41.55 -16.38 15.94
C ARG A 514 40.70 -16.74 17.16
N THR A 515 40.96 -16.06 18.29
CA THR A 515 40.20 -16.25 19.53
C THR A 515 38.73 -15.82 19.33
N LEU A 516 38.47 -14.66 18.73
CA LEU A 516 37.13 -14.16 18.48
C LEU A 516 36.36 -15.04 17.46
N ILE A 517 37.03 -15.51 16.40
CA ILE A 517 36.43 -16.48 15.46
C ILE A 517 36.10 -17.80 16.18
N GLY A 518 37.01 -18.30 17.02
CA GLY A 518 36.79 -19.51 17.81
C GLY A 518 35.62 -19.40 18.80
N ARG A 519 35.36 -18.19 19.32
CA ARG A 519 34.20 -17.86 20.17
C ARG A 519 32.97 -17.46 19.40
N LYS A 520 33.05 -17.38 18.07
CA LYS A 520 31.99 -16.94 17.18
C LYS A 520 31.50 -15.50 17.45
N GLU A 521 32.38 -14.67 17.98
CA GLU A 521 32.12 -13.26 18.30
C GLU A 521 32.25 -12.37 17.04
N TYR A 522 31.55 -12.73 15.96
CA TYR A 522 31.62 -12.04 14.67
C TYR A 522 31.24 -10.56 14.75
N ARG A 523 30.34 -10.20 15.68
CA ARG A 523 29.92 -8.81 15.90
C ARG A 523 31.06 -7.93 16.41
N THR A 524 31.91 -8.45 17.28
CA THR A 524 33.09 -7.73 17.77
C THR A 524 34.06 -7.47 16.63
N ILE A 525 34.31 -8.46 15.78
CA ILE A 525 35.16 -8.33 14.60
C ILE A 525 34.60 -7.25 13.65
N TYR A 526 33.28 -7.26 13.43
CA TYR A 526 32.62 -6.29 12.58
C TYR A 526 32.67 -4.85 13.13
N ASN A 527 32.48 -4.69 14.45
CA ASN A 527 32.53 -3.36 15.09
C ASN A 527 33.95 -2.79 15.15
N GLU A 528 34.97 -3.66 15.22
CA GLU A 528 36.37 -3.29 15.29
C GLU A 528 37.09 -3.57 13.94
N GLN A 529 36.40 -3.37 12.83
CA GLN A 529 36.93 -3.64 11.47
C GLN A 529 38.30 -2.99 11.25
N ASP A 530 38.47 -1.74 11.69
CA ASP A 530 39.71 -0.98 11.56
C ASP A 530 40.91 -1.71 12.19
N LYS A 531 40.69 -2.43 13.30
CA LYS A 531 41.71 -3.22 13.99
C LYS A 531 42.04 -4.51 13.25
N PHE A 532 41.02 -5.19 12.73
CA PHE A 532 41.16 -6.50 12.09
C PHE A 532 41.33 -6.48 10.57
N GLU A 533 41.26 -5.31 9.92
CA GLU A 533 41.57 -5.18 8.47
C GLU A 533 42.95 -5.76 8.11
N VAL A 534 43.86 -5.71 9.06
CA VAL A 534 45.19 -6.31 9.02
C VAL A 534 45.14 -7.81 8.73
N VAL A 535 44.12 -8.50 9.24
CA VAL A 535 43.91 -9.95 9.07
C VAL A 535 43.44 -10.27 7.65
N ALA A 536 42.76 -9.32 6.97
CA ALA A 536 42.28 -9.49 5.60
C ALA A 536 43.41 -9.69 4.56
N ILE A 537 44.64 -9.39 4.94
CA ILE A 537 45.85 -9.54 4.08
C ILE A 537 46.45 -10.93 4.24
N ASP A 538 46.17 -11.62 5.36
CA ASP A 538 46.66 -12.96 5.61
C ASP A 538 45.87 -13.99 4.77
N PRO A 539 46.55 -14.76 3.89
CA PRO A 539 45.85 -15.71 3.02
C PRO A 539 45.01 -16.76 3.77
N GLU A 540 45.44 -17.15 4.97
CA GLU A 540 44.75 -18.17 5.78
C GLU A 540 43.52 -17.62 6.52
N LEU A 541 43.57 -16.36 6.95
CA LEU A 541 42.52 -15.74 7.78
C LEU A 541 41.57 -14.85 6.96
N LYS A 542 41.97 -14.48 5.74
CA LYS A 542 41.22 -13.58 4.85
C LYS A 542 39.79 -14.02 4.60
N GLU A 543 39.59 -15.30 4.30
CA GLU A 543 38.24 -15.80 4.01
C GLU A 543 37.38 -15.80 5.25
N GLN A 544 37.93 -16.13 6.44
CA GLN A 544 37.21 -16.07 7.71
C GLN A 544 36.84 -14.63 8.10
N TYR A 545 37.77 -13.68 7.86
CA TYR A 545 37.47 -12.25 8.06
C TYR A 545 36.36 -11.77 7.14
N LYS A 546 36.46 -12.05 5.84
CA LYS A 546 35.47 -11.69 4.84
C LYS A 546 34.10 -12.31 5.17
N GLU A 547 34.09 -13.55 5.61
CA GLU A 547 32.88 -14.26 6.03
C GLU A 547 32.23 -13.62 7.25
N ALA A 548 33.01 -13.26 8.26
CA ALA A 548 32.54 -12.57 9.47
C ALA A 548 31.90 -11.20 9.12
N ILE A 549 32.61 -10.40 8.30
CA ILE A 549 32.12 -9.07 7.87
C ILE A 549 30.85 -9.21 7.03
N THR A 550 30.84 -10.14 6.08
CA THR A 550 29.67 -10.36 5.21
C THR A 550 28.47 -10.85 6.02
N LEU A 551 28.66 -11.75 6.97
CA LEU A 551 27.62 -12.27 7.83
C LEU A 551 26.95 -11.14 8.61
N ILE A 552 27.72 -10.34 9.33
CA ILE A 552 27.18 -9.26 10.16
C ILE A 552 26.59 -8.12 9.31
N GLY A 553 27.24 -7.76 8.21
CA GLY A 553 26.70 -6.78 7.25
C GLY A 553 25.35 -7.23 6.67
N THR A 554 25.20 -8.53 6.39
CA THR A 554 23.93 -9.10 5.92
C THR A 554 22.88 -9.04 7.03
N ILE A 555 23.24 -9.35 8.27
CA ILE A 555 22.34 -9.25 9.44
C ILE A 555 21.86 -7.81 9.61
N ASP A 556 22.77 -6.84 9.68
CA ASP A 556 22.42 -5.44 9.91
C ASP A 556 21.58 -4.87 8.76
N GLY A 557 21.91 -5.21 7.51
CA GLY A 557 21.12 -4.83 6.34
C GLY A 557 19.71 -5.41 6.37
N MET A 558 19.58 -6.68 6.71
CA MET A 558 18.29 -7.36 6.85
C MET A 558 17.47 -6.76 7.99
N LEU A 559 18.06 -6.56 9.17
CA LEU A 559 17.36 -5.98 10.32
C LEU A 559 16.83 -4.57 10.01
N THR A 560 17.63 -3.75 9.33
CA THR A 560 17.20 -2.41 8.89
C THR A 560 16.00 -2.49 7.94
N GLN A 561 16.03 -3.41 6.97
CA GLN A 561 14.91 -3.59 6.05
C GLN A 561 13.64 -4.09 6.76
N LEU A 562 13.80 -5.00 7.72
CA LEU A 562 12.69 -5.53 8.51
C LEU A 562 12.08 -4.48 9.43
N ASP A 563 12.90 -3.64 10.06
CA ASP A 563 12.41 -2.55 10.91
C ASP A 563 11.56 -1.57 10.10
N VAL A 564 12.00 -1.21 8.90
CA VAL A 564 11.22 -0.36 8.00
C VAL A 564 9.93 -1.03 7.56
N ALA A 565 10.01 -2.29 7.12
CA ALA A 565 8.84 -3.03 6.66
C ALA A 565 7.81 -3.30 7.77
N ALA A 566 8.28 -3.58 8.99
CA ALA A 566 7.40 -3.81 10.14
C ALA A 566 6.69 -2.54 10.64
N GLN A 567 7.30 -1.37 10.46
CA GLN A 567 6.66 -0.09 10.80
C GLN A 567 5.55 0.30 9.82
N GLN A 568 5.57 -0.21 8.59
CA GLN A 568 4.57 0.09 7.57
C GLN A 568 3.23 -0.62 7.78
N ASP A 569 3.24 -1.74 8.47
CA ASP A 569 2.04 -2.50 8.81
C ASP A 569 2.09 -2.86 10.30
N VAL A 570 1.45 -2.03 11.10
CA VAL A 570 1.46 -2.18 12.58
C VAL A 570 0.89 -3.53 13.04
N VAL A 571 -0.02 -4.11 12.26
CA VAL A 571 -0.70 -5.36 12.60
C VAL A 571 0.06 -6.60 12.09
N MET A 572 0.43 -6.59 10.80
CA MET A 572 1.05 -7.76 10.16
C MET A 572 2.57 -7.66 10.05
N GLY A 573 3.12 -6.44 10.13
CA GLY A 573 4.56 -6.20 10.02
C GLY A 573 5.40 -6.96 11.04
N PRO A 574 5.05 -6.96 12.33
CA PRO A 574 5.75 -7.76 13.33
C PRO A 574 5.68 -9.27 13.05
N CYS A 575 4.54 -9.78 12.55
CA CYS A 575 4.39 -11.19 12.20
C CYS A 575 5.30 -11.57 11.02
N MET A 576 5.32 -10.73 10.00
CA MET A 576 6.19 -10.90 8.83
C MET A 576 7.67 -10.88 9.23
N ALA A 577 8.09 -9.89 10.02
CA ALA A 577 9.47 -9.74 10.45
C ALA A 577 9.92 -10.91 11.32
N TYR A 578 9.08 -11.36 12.24
CA TYR A 578 9.34 -12.54 13.06
C TYR A 578 9.54 -13.80 12.22
N GLU A 579 8.63 -14.06 11.27
CA GLU A 579 8.69 -15.24 10.39
C GLU A 579 9.97 -15.23 9.55
N MET A 580 10.30 -14.09 8.92
CA MET A 580 11.51 -13.96 8.12
C MET A 580 12.79 -14.18 8.94
N LEU A 581 12.85 -13.66 10.16
CA LEU A 581 13.99 -13.92 11.06
C LEU A 581 14.04 -15.39 11.45
N LEU A 582 12.90 -16.01 11.74
CA LEU A 582 12.88 -17.42 12.12
C LEU A 582 13.39 -18.31 10.97
N GLU A 583 12.92 -18.08 9.73
CA GLU A 583 13.38 -18.79 8.53
C GLU A 583 14.87 -18.62 8.29
N ARG A 584 15.38 -17.39 8.38
CA ARG A 584 16.80 -17.11 8.19
C ARG A 584 17.67 -17.79 9.24
N GLY A 585 17.25 -17.78 10.50
CA GLY A 585 17.95 -18.48 11.57
C GLY A 585 17.85 -20.01 11.47
N GLU A 586 16.86 -20.58 10.78
CA GLU A 586 16.79 -22.00 10.45
C GLU A 586 17.73 -22.37 9.29
N GLN A 587 17.88 -21.46 8.30
CA GLN A 587 18.79 -21.65 7.16
C GLN A 587 20.26 -21.57 7.55
N ASP A 588 20.62 -20.64 8.44
CA ASP A 588 21.98 -20.49 8.94
C ASP A 588 21.98 -20.20 10.44
N ALA A 589 22.41 -21.19 11.23
CA ALA A 589 22.44 -21.12 12.69
C ALA A 589 23.32 -19.99 13.24
N ARG A 590 24.30 -19.50 12.46
CA ARG A 590 25.20 -18.42 12.87
C ARG A 590 24.48 -17.10 13.10
N TYR A 591 23.33 -16.87 12.43
CA TYR A 591 22.48 -15.70 12.69
C TYR A 591 22.01 -15.65 14.14
N LYS A 592 21.66 -16.82 14.73
CA LYS A 592 21.17 -16.90 16.11
C LYS A 592 22.25 -16.62 17.17
N GLU A 593 23.50 -16.63 16.79
CA GLU A 593 24.62 -16.32 17.69
C GLU A 593 24.81 -14.79 17.82
N ASP A 594 24.33 -14.00 16.86
CA ASP A 594 24.42 -12.55 16.91
C ASP A 594 23.43 -11.93 17.91
N PRO A 595 23.92 -11.05 18.83
CA PRO A 595 23.07 -10.43 19.85
C PRO A 595 21.94 -9.58 19.26
N LYS A 596 22.25 -8.73 18.27
CA LYS A 596 21.24 -7.85 17.65
C LYS A 596 20.12 -8.66 16.94
N TYR A 597 20.52 -9.77 16.32
CA TYR A 597 19.55 -10.66 15.69
C TYR A 597 18.61 -11.29 16.73
N ARG A 598 19.13 -11.75 17.85
CA ARG A 598 18.33 -12.31 18.95
C ARG A 598 17.40 -11.26 19.57
N ASP A 599 17.90 -10.05 19.76
CA ASP A 599 17.10 -8.94 20.29
C ASP A 599 15.96 -8.57 19.34
N ALA A 600 16.24 -8.50 18.03
CA ALA A 600 15.23 -8.26 17.02
C ALA A 600 14.19 -9.39 16.98
N LEU A 601 14.60 -10.65 16.99
CA LEU A 601 13.71 -11.80 17.03
C LEU A 601 12.78 -11.76 18.25
N ASN A 602 13.32 -11.45 19.43
CA ASN A 602 12.55 -11.31 20.67
C ASN A 602 11.58 -10.13 20.61
N ARG A 603 12.02 -8.99 20.09
CA ARG A 603 11.19 -7.79 19.93
C ARG A 603 10.00 -8.07 19.00
N TYR A 604 10.23 -8.69 17.85
CA TYR A 604 9.16 -9.04 16.93
C TYR A 604 8.28 -10.18 17.44
N ALA A 605 8.83 -11.14 18.19
CA ALA A 605 8.03 -12.15 18.86
C ALA A 605 7.04 -11.55 19.87
N GLN A 606 7.43 -10.50 20.58
CA GLN A 606 6.53 -9.76 21.47
C GLN A 606 5.47 -8.99 20.70
N GLY A 607 5.85 -8.30 19.61
CA GLY A 607 4.92 -7.57 18.75
C GLY A 607 3.91 -8.47 18.00
N ALA A 608 4.31 -9.73 17.75
CA ALA A 608 3.50 -10.74 17.07
C ALA A 608 3.02 -11.85 18.01
N HIS A 609 2.79 -11.54 19.28
CA HIS A 609 2.61 -12.53 20.35
C HIS A 609 1.57 -13.63 20.04
N GLU A 610 0.39 -13.25 19.54
CA GLU A 610 -0.65 -14.23 19.22
C GLU A 610 -0.26 -15.14 18.06
N PHE A 611 0.35 -14.58 17.02
CA PHE A 611 0.86 -15.33 15.87
C PHE A 611 1.96 -16.31 16.30
N THR A 612 2.92 -15.82 17.07
CA THR A 612 4.03 -16.61 17.60
C THR A 612 3.53 -17.78 18.44
N GLN A 613 2.59 -17.53 19.37
CA GLN A 613 1.99 -18.59 20.17
C GLN A 613 1.24 -19.62 19.32
N ALA A 614 0.47 -19.17 18.31
CA ALA A 614 -0.25 -20.08 17.44
C ALA A 614 0.71 -20.96 16.63
N LEU A 615 1.77 -20.36 16.06
CA LEU A 615 2.77 -21.08 15.27
C LEU A 615 3.57 -22.08 16.13
N GLU A 616 4.00 -21.68 17.33
CA GLU A 616 4.70 -22.59 18.24
C GLU A 616 3.82 -23.74 18.74
N LYS A 617 2.56 -23.47 19.09
CA LYS A 617 1.60 -24.51 19.47
C LYS A 617 1.38 -25.48 18.31
N ALA A 618 1.26 -24.96 17.10
CA ALA A 618 1.12 -25.78 15.90
C ALA A 618 2.34 -26.72 15.73
N LYS A 619 3.56 -26.19 15.79
CA LYS A 619 4.81 -26.97 15.66
C LYS A 619 4.93 -28.02 16.78
N ARG A 620 4.57 -27.68 18.03
CA ARG A 620 4.58 -28.62 19.15
C ARG A 620 3.56 -29.73 18.99
N SER A 621 2.31 -29.38 18.63
CA SER A 621 1.26 -30.36 18.38
C SER A 621 1.60 -31.29 17.19
N GLU A 622 2.25 -30.77 16.16
CA GLU A 622 2.75 -31.58 15.03
C GLU A 622 3.83 -32.57 15.51
N ALA A 623 4.79 -32.10 16.29
CA ALA A 623 5.84 -32.95 16.87
C ALA A 623 5.26 -34.03 17.80
N SER A 624 4.18 -33.70 18.54
CA SER A 624 3.46 -34.65 19.40
C SER A 624 2.47 -35.54 18.62
N ARG A 625 2.40 -35.42 17.30
CA ARG A 625 1.47 -36.15 16.42
C ARG A 625 -0.02 -35.85 16.67
N GLU A 626 -0.31 -34.73 17.31
CA GLU A 626 -1.66 -34.22 17.52
C GLU A 626 -2.12 -33.41 16.29
N TYR A 627 -2.28 -34.08 15.15
CA TYR A 627 -2.43 -33.44 13.86
C TYR A 627 -3.67 -32.54 13.75
N GLY A 628 -4.78 -32.88 14.41
CA GLY A 628 -5.96 -32.02 14.44
C GLY A 628 -5.71 -30.68 15.16
N SER A 629 -5.02 -30.74 16.31
CA SER A 629 -4.62 -29.58 17.08
C SER A 629 -3.57 -28.75 16.31
N ALA A 630 -2.60 -29.42 15.68
CA ALA A 630 -1.59 -28.78 14.85
C ALA A 630 -2.24 -27.99 13.69
N LEU A 631 -3.14 -28.62 12.94
CA LEU A 631 -3.83 -28.01 11.82
C LEU A 631 -4.66 -26.77 12.25
N SER A 632 -5.41 -26.90 13.35
CA SER A 632 -6.19 -25.79 13.91
C SER A 632 -5.31 -24.60 14.28
N ASN A 633 -4.15 -24.84 14.89
CA ASN A 633 -3.22 -23.77 15.27
C ASN A 633 -2.50 -23.16 14.06
N TYR A 634 -2.18 -23.96 13.01
CA TYR A 634 -1.66 -23.41 11.76
C TYR A 634 -2.67 -22.50 11.06
N TYR A 635 -3.95 -22.88 11.01
CA TYR A 635 -5.00 -22.02 10.47
C TYR A 635 -5.20 -20.77 11.32
N ARG A 636 -5.11 -20.88 12.66
CA ARG A 636 -5.14 -19.71 13.54
C ARG A 636 -3.98 -18.76 13.23
N ALA A 637 -2.78 -19.27 13.03
CA ALA A 637 -1.63 -18.46 12.62
C ALA A 637 -1.87 -17.80 11.26
N GLN A 638 -2.45 -18.51 10.28
CA GLN A 638 -2.83 -17.92 8.99
C GLN A 638 -3.93 -16.85 9.09
N CYS A 639 -4.87 -16.98 10.03
CA CYS A 639 -5.85 -15.93 10.28
C CYS A 639 -5.20 -14.65 10.81
N LEU A 640 -4.16 -14.78 11.64
CA LEU A 640 -3.43 -13.64 12.20
C LEU A 640 -2.45 -13.03 11.18
N TYR A 641 -1.83 -13.87 10.37
CA TYR A 641 -0.95 -13.45 9.28
C TYR A 641 -1.20 -14.31 8.03
N PRO A 642 -2.11 -13.88 7.13
CA PRO A 642 -2.53 -14.66 5.96
C PRO A 642 -1.42 -14.98 4.95
N ARG A 643 -0.33 -14.20 4.97
CA ARG A 643 0.83 -14.39 4.08
C ARG A 643 1.91 -15.29 4.67
N SER A 644 1.69 -15.86 5.84
CA SER A 644 2.66 -16.75 6.48
C SER A 644 2.95 -17.98 5.62
N THR A 645 4.20 -18.10 5.20
CA THR A 645 4.72 -19.28 4.50
C THR A 645 4.82 -20.47 5.44
N MET A 646 5.33 -20.26 6.64
CA MET A 646 5.49 -21.32 7.65
C MET A 646 4.15 -21.93 8.08
N ALA A 647 3.15 -21.07 8.34
CA ALA A 647 1.83 -21.56 8.70
C ALA A 647 1.13 -22.27 7.53
N GLY A 648 1.28 -21.73 6.31
CA GLY A 648 0.74 -22.33 5.09
C GLY A 648 1.33 -23.70 4.77
N GLU A 649 2.65 -23.80 4.80
CA GLU A 649 3.35 -25.06 4.56
C GLU A 649 3.09 -26.08 5.68
N GLY A 650 3.04 -25.62 6.93
CA GLY A 650 2.68 -26.48 8.07
C GLY A 650 1.26 -27.04 7.93
N ALA A 651 0.29 -26.20 7.63
CA ALA A 651 -1.08 -26.63 7.39
C ALA A 651 -1.17 -27.64 6.24
N LYS A 652 -0.48 -27.38 5.12
CA LYS A 652 -0.42 -28.30 3.98
C LYS A 652 0.18 -29.65 4.36
N ARG A 653 1.33 -29.65 5.01
CA ARG A 653 2.04 -30.85 5.44
C ARG A 653 1.18 -31.71 6.39
N VAL A 654 0.57 -31.07 7.41
CA VAL A 654 -0.32 -31.76 8.35
C VAL A 654 -1.57 -32.29 7.65
N THR A 655 -2.15 -31.53 6.72
CA THR A 655 -3.30 -31.99 5.91
C THR A 655 -2.94 -33.23 5.09
N GLU A 656 -1.77 -33.25 4.46
CA GLU A 656 -1.31 -34.43 3.70
C GLU A 656 -1.15 -35.66 4.59
N ILE A 657 -0.65 -35.47 5.82
CA ILE A 657 -0.52 -36.57 6.80
C ILE A 657 -1.90 -37.10 7.19
N ILE A 658 -2.84 -36.21 7.52
CA ILE A 658 -4.22 -36.58 7.88
C ILE A 658 -4.90 -37.33 6.71
N LEU A 659 -4.76 -36.84 5.48
CA LEU A 659 -5.38 -37.47 4.32
C LEU A 659 -4.76 -38.85 3.94
N LYS A 660 -3.46 -39.03 4.26
CA LYS A 660 -2.77 -40.32 4.05
C LYS A 660 -3.04 -41.33 5.18
N ALA A 661 -3.45 -40.87 6.35
CA ALA A 661 -3.85 -41.73 7.45
C ALA A 661 -5.17 -42.41 7.05
N LYS A 662 -5.14 -43.73 6.83
CA LYS A 662 -6.37 -44.51 6.69
C LYS A 662 -7.06 -44.54 8.05
N PHE A 663 -8.17 -43.86 8.18
CA PHE A 663 -9.09 -43.96 9.33
C PHE A 663 -9.84 -45.30 9.27
#